data_da4268ecfeb03cd16317afa8c566c43f
#
_entry.id   da4268ecfeb03cd16317afa8c566c43f
#
_cell.length_a   1.000
_cell.length_b   1.000
_cell.length_c   1.000
_cell.angle_alpha   90.00
_cell.angle_beta   90.00
_cell.angle_gamma   90.00
#
_symmetry.space_group_name_H-M   'P 1'
#
loop_
_entity.id
_entity.type
_entity.pdbx_description
1 polymer ?
#
loop_
_entity_poly.entity_id
_entity_poly.type
_entity_poly.pdbx_seq_one_letter_code
_entity_poly.pdbx_strand_id
1 'polypeptide(L)'
;MALFHHLYSLAGGNFADLNTAMIALLSKKDGAVKMGDFRPISFIHSVAKLFSKVLSIRLANVIDKLISPAQTTFQRRKCIQDSFLYVQNTVRKLQRSKTLALLLKLDIAKAFDCVSWEYLLELLEVLGFPPRWRDWIALLLSTSSSSCLLNGVPGDCIDHLRGLRQGDPLSPLLFILCIDTLHRLLEAATSSGLLAAPPAAAARMRTSLYADDAVIFINPVREDIDTLLGLLRQFGDATGLLVNLSKSSAIPIRCSDIDLATILVNFGGTTATFPITYLGLPITIGRIRLVQLQFILDRIRARLAGWKGRLMPLAGRRVLVRCVLSAIPTFALTALRALKKLFKEIDKSRRRFLWAQDDEISGAKCKVGWKTVATPEQQGGLGIHDLSRFAHALRLRWLWLAWQQPNRPWVGTDTPCDSGDVALFAACTSVSIGNGTSSSFWSSSWLGGRQLCSAFPALYAASIRKNRSVHEALQGDRWVLDLRHANSGNIACQVVQLAREIRSVGLVLDAQMPDSIRWTQHSSGMFSTKSAYTAQFAEGQLGSFRCLIWKIWAPGKIKMFLWFLHQDKLWCNDRLQRRGWTNCYFCPLCMRNLESSFHLFWECPISLKVWNQAAAWAGCQALNPDGWCSETTSTGCAERIITTAAPGNRKGTKSMLALIAWHIWLERNSCVFRGKQVDERHIVEACRRDIEQWRLAGAKCIEQSFGDMT
;
A
#
# COMPACT_ATOMS: atom_id res chain seq x y z
N MET A 1 30.37 -7.94 22.65
CA MET A 1 31.56 -7.20 22.13
C MET A 1 32.73 -8.13 21.86
N ALA A 2 33.21 -8.96 22.84
CA ALA A 2 34.33 -9.89 22.63
C ALA A 2 34.17 -10.79 21.38
N LEU A 3 33.02 -11.41 21.19
CA LEU A 3 32.74 -12.25 20.02
C LEU A 3 32.91 -11.50 18.69
N PHE A 4 32.43 -10.24 18.61
CA PHE A 4 32.63 -9.42 17.43
C PHE A 4 34.09 -9.02 17.21
N HIS A 5 34.87 -8.87 18.27
CA HIS A 5 36.32 -8.66 18.20
C HIS A 5 37.03 -9.88 17.60
N HIS A 6 36.68 -11.10 18.03
CA HIS A 6 37.21 -12.31 17.44
C HIS A 6 36.87 -12.45 15.96
N LEU A 7 35.61 -12.19 15.57
CA LEU A 7 35.20 -12.22 14.17
C LEU A 7 35.87 -11.11 13.36
N TYR A 8 36.05 -9.91 13.95
CA TYR A 8 36.76 -8.81 13.30
C TYR A 8 38.21 -9.15 13.05
N SER A 9 38.92 -9.76 14.02
CA SER A 9 40.31 -10.11 13.90
C SER A 9 40.57 -11.37 13.07
N LEU A 10 39.54 -12.12 12.67
CA LEU A 10 39.65 -13.45 12.07
C LEU A 10 40.46 -14.41 12.93
N ALA A 11 40.68 -14.05 14.23
CA ALA A 11 41.41 -14.86 15.16
C ALA A 11 40.60 -16.12 15.49
N GLY A 12 41.19 -17.24 15.19
CA GLY A 12 40.65 -18.59 15.24
C GLY A 12 39.68 -18.85 16.38
N GLY A 13 38.75 -19.60 16.14
CA GLY A 13 37.66 -20.08 16.95
C GLY A 13 36.80 -20.94 16.08
N ASN A 14 36.04 -21.81 16.65
CA ASN A 14 35.19 -22.71 15.90
C ASN A 14 33.95 -21.98 15.40
N PHE A 15 34.15 -20.97 14.48
CA PHE A 15 33.05 -20.22 13.89
C PHE A 15 32.14 -21.11 13.05
N ALA A 16 32.63 -22.22 12.54
CA ALA A 16 31.85 -23.23 11.82
C ALA A 16 30.62 -23.69 12.63
N ASP A 17 30.82 -23.99 13.94
CA ASP A 17 29.71 -24.42 14.81
C ASP A 17 28.64 -23.36 14.98
N LEU A 18 29.01 -22.09 14.96
CA LEU A 18 28.08 -20.94 15.02
C LEU A 18 27.46 -20.59 13.66
N ASN A 19 28.01 -21.12 12.57
CA ASN A 19 27.56 -20.83 11.22
C ASN A 19 26.73 -21.96 10.58
N THR A 20 26.28 -22.89 11.42
CA THR A 20 25.31 -23.92 11.01
C THR A 20 23.91 -23.36 10.84
N ALA A 21 23.11 -24.02 10.01
CA ALA A 21 21.70 -23.63 9.79
C ALA A 21 20.79 -24.88 9.75
N MET A 22 19.56 -24.72 10.20
CA MET A 22 18.49 -25.71 10.00
C MET A 22 17.63 -25.32 8.82
N ILE A 23 17.46 -26.23 7.85
CA ILE A 23 16.60 -26.00 6.68
C ILE A 23 15.19 -26.49 6.97
N ALA A 24 14.21 -25.59 6.91
CA ALA A 24 12.80 -25.94 6.87
C ALA A 24 12.25 -25.81 5.45
N LEU A 25 11.45 -26.78 5.04
CA LEU A 25 10.83 -26.83 3.72
C LEU A 25 9.46 -26.14 3.74
N LEU A 26 9.33 -25.00 3.05
CA LEU A 26 8.07 -24.29 2.90
C LEU A 26 7.45 -24.58 1.53
N SER A 27 6.18 -25.04 1.51
CA SER A 27 5.46 -25.30 0.26
C SER A 27 5.26 -24.04 -0.57
N LYS A 28 5.55 -24.11 -1.88
CA LYS A 28 5.29 -23.04 -2.86
C LYS A 28 3.83 -22.98 -3.28
N LYS A 29 3.09 -24.09 -3.12
CA LYS A 29 1.69 -24.25 -3.52
C LYS A 29 0.97 -25.21 -2.58
N ASP A 30 -0.35 -25.12 -2.53
CA ASP A 30 -1.18 -26.10 -1.84
C ASP A 30 -1.03 -27.48 -2.53
N GLY A 31 -0.95 -28.55 -1.75
CA GLY A 31 -0.76 -29.93 -2.26
C GLY A 31 0.66 -30.18 -2.82
N ALA A 32 1.69 -29.51 -2.32
CA ALA A 32 3.09 -29.74 -2.68
C ALA A 32 3.50 -31.18 -2.34
N VAL A 33 4.03 -31.93 -3.32
CA VAL A 33 4.49 -33.35 -3.16
C VAL A 33 5.94 -33.50 -3.59
N LYS A 34 6.35 -32.86 -4.69
CA LYS A 34 7.70 -32.99 -5.24
C LYS A 34 8.69 -32.05 -4.52
N MET A 35 9.93 -32.45 -4.38
CA MET A 35 10.98 -31.61 -3.77
C MET A 35 11.07 -30.21 -4.39
N GLY A 36 10.90 -30.08 -5.68
CA GLY A 36 10.85 -28.79 -6.40
C GLY A 36 9.69 -27.89 -6.01
N ASP A 37 8.64 -28.42 -5.35
CA ASP A 37 7.49 -27.66 -4.86
C ASP A 37 7.75 -26.95 -3.52
N PHE A 38 8.93 -27.14 -2.91
CA PHE A 38 9.30 -26.53 -1.65
C PHE A 38 10.40 -25.50 -1.83
N ARG A 39 10.44 -24.53 -0.90
CA ARG A 39 11.55 -23.58 -0.72
C ARG A 39 12.32 -23.98 0.52
N PRO A 40 13.65 -24.20 0.42
CA PRO A 40 14.48 -24.40 1.59
C PRO A 40 14.73 -23.04 2.27
N ILE A 41 14.27 -22.89 3.50
CA ILE A 41 14.54 -21.70 4.32
C ILE A 41 15.50 -22.05 5.42
N SER A 42 16.65 -21.38 5.45
CA SER A 42 17.70 -21.61 6.43
C SER A 42 17.44 -20.82 7.72
N PHE A 43 17.28 -21.53 8.83
CA PHE A 43 17.26 -20.95 10.17
C PHE A 43 18.69 -20.91 10.70
N ILE A 44 19.37 -19.80 10.48
CA ILE A 44 20.76 -19.58 10.82
C ILE A 44 20.87 -19.24 12.30
N HIS A 45 21.94 -19.71 12.95
CA HIS A 45 22.25 -19.39 14.33
C HIS A 45 22.31 -17.88 14.57
N SER A 46 21.78 -17.40 15.69
CA SER A 46 21.57 -15.99 15.97
C SER A 46 22.86 -15.14 15.90
N VAL A 47 24.01 -15.68 16.27
CA VAL A 47 25.30 -14.98 16.21
C VAL A 47 25.73 -14.75 14.76
N ALA A 48 25.78 -15.79 13.94
CA ALA A 48 26.13 -15.69 12.53
C ALA A 48 25.15 -14.75 11.80
N LYS A 49 23.86 -14.85 12.11
CA LYS A 49 22.83 -13.96 11.58
C LYS A 49 23.02 -12.50 11.98
N LEU A 50 23.46 -12.23 13.20
CA LEU A 50 23.74 -10.87 13.68
C LEU A 50 24.95 -10.28 12.96
N PHE A 51 26.01 -11.06 12.76
CA PHE A 51 27.20 -10.65 11.99
C PHE A 51 26.83 -10.34 10.52
N SER A 52 26.17 -11.27 9.83
CA SER A 52 25.62 -11.05 8.49
C SER A 52 24.74 -9.80 8.42
N LYS A 53 23.93 -9.54 9.46
CA LYS A 53 23.06 -8.36 9.52
C LYS A 53 23.86 -7.06 9.60
N VAL A 54 24.95 -7.02 10.37
CA VAL A 54 25.83 -5.84 10.43
C VAL A 54 26.44 -5.56 9.07
N LEU A 55 26.97 -6.59 8.39
CA LEU A 55 27.53 -6.47 7.05
C LEU A 55 26.47 -6.02 6.03
N SER A 56 25.27 -6.61 6.10
CA SER A 56 24.12 -6.22 5.27
C SER A 56 23.75 -4.75 5.43
N ILE A 57 23.74 -4.19 6.65
CA ILE A 57 23.43 -2.78 6.89
C ILE A 57 24.50 -1.88 6.29
N ARG A 58 25.78 -2.25 6.40
CA ARG A 58 26.91 -1.50 5.81
C ARG A 58 26.84 -1.53 4.29
N LEU A 59 26.66 -2.71 3.70
CA LEU A 59 26.52 -2.88 2.24
C LEU A 59 25.32 -2.10 1.67
N ALA A 60 24.16 -2.13 2.36
CA ALA A 60 22.95 -1.42 1.94
C ALA A 60 23.11 0.11 1.83
N ASN A 61 24.16 0.70 2.46
CA ASN A 61 24.42 2.13 2.34
C ASN A 61 25.16 2.50 1.05
N VAL A 62 25.82 1.56 0.41
CA VAL A 62 26.63 1.78 -0.81
C VAL A 62 26.05 1.07 -2.03
N ILE A 63 25.15 0.12 -1.85
CA ILE A 63 24.62 -0.76 -2.91
C ILE A 63 24.04 0.01 -4.09
N ASP A 64 23.36 1.14 -3.86
CA ASP A 64 22.74 1.97 -4.90
C ASP A 64 23.77 2.60 -5.87
N LYS A 65 25.07 2.63 -5.47
CA LYS A 65 26.18 3.12 -6.30
C LYS A 65 26.86 2.01 -7.07
N LEU A 66 26.71 0.76 -6.62
CA LEU A 66 27.40 -0.41 -7.16
C LEU A 66 26.61 -1.12 -8.24
N ILE A 67 25.27 -1.06 -8.18
CA ILE A 67 24.39 -1.78 -9.10
C ILE A 67 23.76 -0.83 -10.13
N SER A 68 23.42 -1.40 -11.28
CA SER A 68 22.82 -0.68 -12.41
C SER A 68 21.38 -0.22 -12.12
N PRO A 69 20.86 0.75 -12.88
CA PRO A 69 19.44 1.13 -12.82
C PRO A 69 18.47 0.00 -13.19
N ALA A 70 18.93 -1.01 -13.92
CA ALA A 70 18.13 -2.16 -14.35
C ALA A 70 17.69 -3.05 -13.19
N GLN A 71 18.50 -3.13 -12.12
CA GLN A 71 18.18 -3.88 -10.90
C GLN A 71 17.44 -2.98 -9.91
N THR A 72 16.29 -3.44 -9.41
CA THR A 72 15.47 -2.66 -8.48
C THR A 72 15.17 -3.36 -7.15
N THR A 73 15.66 -4.58 -6.96
CA THR A 73 15.37 -5.41 -5.79
C THR A 73 16.26 -5.03 -4.59
N PHE A 74 15.76 -5.23 -3.38
CA PHE A 74 16.45 -5.06 -2.10
C PHE A 74 17.06 -3.68 -1.83
N GLN A 75 16.73 -2.67 -2.62
CA GLN A 75 17.15 -1.29 -2.43
C GLN A 75 16.11 -0.51 -1.63
N ARG A 76 16.55 0.29 -0.66
CA ARG A 76 15.66 1.01 0.30
C ARG A 76 14.65 1.94 -0.36
N ARG A 77 14.99 2.53 -1.50
CA ARG A 77 14.19 3.57 -2.17
C ARG A 77 13.44 3.06 -3.41
N LYS A 78 13.68 1.84 -3.85
CA LYS A 78 13.03 1.23 -5.01
C LYS A 78 11.93 0.26 -4.58
N CYS A 79 11.03 -0.07 -5.48
CA CYS A 79 9.94 -1.00 -5.25
C CYS A 79 9.70 -1.88 -6.49
N ILE A 80 9.09 -3.04 -6.27
CA ILE A 80 8.79 -4.02 -7.32
C ILE A 80 8.00 -3.42 -8.50
N GLN A 81 7.13 -2.45 -8.22
CA GLN A 81 6.35 -1.78 -9.26
C GLN A 81 7.21 -0.91 -10.20
N ASP A 82 8.43 -0.50 -9.80
CA ASP A 82 9.34 0.26 -10.67
C ASP A 82 9.72 -0.56 -11.92
N SER A 83 10.14 -1.82 -11.72
CA SER A 83 10.43 -2.76 -12.81
C SER A 83 9.19 -3.08 -13.63
N PHE A 84 8.05 -3.32 -12.95
CA PHE A 84 6.80 -3.57 -13.66
C PHE A 84 6.41 -2.41 -14.59
N LEU A 85 6.45 -1.16 -14.09
CA LEU A 85 6.11 0.01 -14.91
C LEU A 85 7.09 0.19 -16.07
N TYR A 86 8.38 0.00 -15.82
CA TYR A 86 9.38 0.09 -16.87
C TYR A 86 9.05 -0.88 -18.02
N VAL A 87 8.88 -2.17 -17.72
CA VAL A 87 8.59 -3.20 -18.72
C VAL A 87 7.24 -2.95 -19.41
N GLN A 88 6.18 -2.64 -18.64
CA GLN A 88 4.86 -2.36 -19.18
C GLN A 88 4.86 -1.17 -20.14
N ASN A 89 5.57 -0.11 -19.80
CA ASN A 89 5.63 1.10 -20.62
C ASN A 89 6.51 0.92 -21.85
N THR A 90 7.61 0.18 -21.73
CA THR A 90 8.45 -0.20 -22.89
C THR A 90 7.67 -1.02 -23.90
N VAL A 91 6.94 -2.07 -23.45
CA VAL A 91 6.05 -2.86 -24.31
C VAL A 91 5.01 -1.98 -25.03
N ARG A 92 4.35 -1.09 -24.30
CA ARG A 92 3.36 -0.18 -24.90
C ARG A 92 3.98 0.81 -25.88
N LYS A 93 5.17 1.31 -25.60
CA LYS A 93 5.87 2.24 -26.46
C LYS A 93 6.29 1.54 -27.76
N LEU A 94 6.89 0.35 -27.68
CA LEU A 94 7.22 -0.48 -28.86
C LEU A 94 6.00 -0.78 -29.71
N GLN A 95 4.87 -1.12 -29.08
CA GLN A 95 3.61 -1.36 -29.78
C GLN A 95 3.08 -0.10 -30.50
N ARG A 96 3.17 1.10 -29.88
CA ARG A 96 2.75 2.37 -30.46
C ARG A 96 3.65 2.84 -31.59
N SER A 97 4.97 2.69 -31.42
CA SER A 97 5.98 3.03 -32.46
C SER A 97 6.04 2.01 -33.60
N LYS A 98 5.23 0.95 -33.56
CA LYS A 98 5.23 -0.16 -34.54
C LYS A 98 6.62 -0.81 -34.70
N THR A 99 7.43 -0.81 -33.63
CA THR A 99 8.77 -1.40 -33.63
C THR A 99 8.69 -2.90 -33.39
N LEU A 100 9.38 -3.67 -34.23
CA LEU A 100 9.52 -5.12 -34.07
C LEU A 100 10.45 -5.42 -32.91
N ALA A 101 10.03 -6.30 -31.99
CA ALA A 101 10.83 -6.69 -30.84
C ALA A 101 10.39 -8.03 -30.26
N LEU A 102 11.30 -8.70 -29.57
CA LEU A 102 10.99 -9.82 -28.67
C LEU A 102 11.24 -9.39 -27.22
N LEU A 103 10.31 -9.72 -26.35
CA LEU A 103 10.48 -9.67 -24.92
C LEU A 103 10.80 -11.09 -24.44
N LEU A 104 12.02 -11.30 -23.95
CA LEU A 104 12.42 -12.57 -23.35
C LEU A 104 12.23 -12.49 -21.85
N LYS A 105 11.43 -13.39 -21.31
CA LYS A 105 11.30 -13.58 -19.85
C LYS A 105 12.11 -14.80 -19.48
N LEU A 106 13.19 -14.61 -18.74
CA LEU A 106 14.12 -15.66 -18.37
C LEU A 106 13.86 -16.16 -16.94
N ASP A 107 13.99 -17.47 -16.75
CA ASP A 107 13.95 -18.15 -15.46
C ASP A 107 15.38 -18.61 -15.11
N ILE A 108 15.91 -18.15 -13.98
CA ILE A 108 17.23 -18.57 -13.51
C ILE A 108 17.08 -19.78 -12.58
N ALA A 109 17.73 -20.86 -12.93
CA ALA A 109 17.61 -22.12 -12.20
C ALA A 109 18.24 -22.02 -10.80
N LYS A 110 17.45 -22.27 -9.75
CA LYS A 110 17.95 -22.31 -8.35
C LYS A 110 18.91 -21.17 -7.99
N ALA A 111 18.55 -19.95 -8.40
CA ALA A 111 19.43 -18.78 -8.42
C ALA A 111 20.28 -18.57 -7.16
N PHE A 112 19.64 -18.61 -5.95
CA PHE A 112 20.37 -18.46 -4.69
C PHE A 112 21.31 -19.62 -4.39
N ASP A 113 20.98 -20.83 -4.81
CA ASP A 113 21.70 -22.05 -4.44
C ASP A 113 22.91 -22.31 -5.36
N CYS A 114 23.04 -21.57 -6.48
CA CYS A 114 24.04 -21.84 -7.52
C CYS A 114 25.15 -20.79 -7.63
N VAL A 115 25.08 -19.68 -6.94
CA VAL A 115 26.10 -18.61 -7.01
C VAL A 115 27.50 -19.15 -6.73
N SER A 116 28.46 -18.97 -7.65
CA SER A 116 29.87 -19.30 -7.45
C SER A 116 30.49 -18.35 -6.41
N TRP A 117 31.14 -18.92 -5.39
CA TRP A 117 31.83 -18.12 -4.36
C TRP A 117 33.11 -17.49 -4.90
N GLU A 118 33.81 -18.19 -5.73
CA GLU A 118 35.03 -17.70 -6.41
C GLU A 118 34.69 -16.44 -7.20
N TYR A 119 33.72 -16.55 -8.10
CA TYR A 119 33.24 -15.42 -8.87
C TYR A 119 32.77 -14.25 -7.99
N LEU A 120 32.03 -14.53 -6.90
CA LEU A 120 31.54 -13.50 -5.98
C LEU A 120 32.70 -12.74 -5.32
N LEU A 121 33.76 -13.45 -4.89
CA LEU A 121 34.92 -12.84 -4.22
C LEU A 121 35.75 -12.01 -5.20
N GLU A 122 35.94 -12.48 -6.44
CA GLU A 122 36.57 -11.72 -7.52
C GLU A 122 35.75 -10.47 -7.88
N LEU A 123 34.43 -10.61 -8.00
CA LEU A 123 33.54 -9.48 -8.24
C LEU A 123 33.65 -8.40 -7.15
N LEU A 124 33.72 -8.81 -5.88
CA LEU A 124 33.91 -7.86 -4.77
C LEU A 124 35.27 -7.15 -4.85
N GLU A 125 36.31 -7.83 -5.34
CA GLU A 125 37.61 -7.23 -5.56
C GLU A 125 37.55 -6.16 -6.67
N VAL A 126 37.00 -6.52 -7.84
CA VAL A 126 36.81 -5.61 -8.97
C VAL A 126 35.96 -4.40 -8.60
N LEU A 127 34.97 -4.58 -7.72
CA LEU A 127 34.14 -3.48 -7.19
C LEU A 127 34.84 -2.62 -6.14
N GLY A 128 36.09 -2.92 -5.79
CA GLY A 128 36.93 -2.14 -4.87
C GLY A 128 36.64 -2.38 -3.38
N PHE A 129 36.08 -3.52 -3.01
CA PHE A 129 35.92 -3.86 -1.60
C PHE A 129 37.28 -4.17 -0.95
N PRO A 130 37.55 -3.64 0.26
CA PRO A 130 38.81 -3.90 0.97
C PRO A 130 39.03 -5.38 1.23
N PRO A 131 40.31 -5.87 1.26
CA PRO A 131 40.61 -7.26 1.56
C PRO A 131 39.92 -7.80 2.80
N ARG A 132 39.95 -7.04 3.90
CA ARG A 132 39.28 -7.42 5.16
C ARG A 132 37.77 -7.67 4.99
N TRP A 133 37.09 -6.92 4.13
CA TRP A 133 35.67 -7.16 3.85
C TRP A 133 35.49 -8.48 3.10
N ARG A 134 36.33 -8.75 2.13
CA ARG A 134 36.31 -10.01 1.35
C ARG A 134 36.57 -11.22 2.25
N ASP A 135 37.54 -11.10 3.18
CA ASP A 135 37.86 -12.16 4.15
C ASP A 135 36.66 -12.49 5.05
N TRP A 136 35.91 -11.51 5.50
CA TRP A 136 34.67 -11.74 6.26
C TRP A 136 33.60 -12.45 5.43
N ILE A 137 33.46 -12.13 4.15
CA ILE A 137 32.53 -12.83 3.28
C ILE A 137 33.01 -14.27 3.04
N ALA A 138 34.29 -14.44 2.75
CA ALA A 138 34.90 -15.76 2.56
C ALA A 138 34.69 -16.65 3.81
N LEU A 139 34.92 -16.10 5.01
CA LEU A 139 34.69 -16.81 6.27
C LEU A 139 33.23 -17.26 6.43
N LEU A 140 32.26 -16.35 6.16
CA LEU A 140 30.83 -16.67 6.24
C LEU A 140 30.40 -17.75 5.25
N LEU A 141 31.03 -17.80 4.07
CA LEU A 141 30.73 -18.77 3.02
C LEU A 141 31.39 -20.12 3.34
N SER A 142 32.70 -20.15 3.54
CA SER A 142 33.49 -21.37 3.68
C SER A 142 33.15 -22.18 4.94
N THR A 143 32.69 -21.55 6.01
CA THR A 143 32.28 -22.22 7.25
C THR A 143 30.79 -22.56 7.31
N SER A 144 30.06 -22.34 6.19
CA SER A 144 28.59 -22.53 6.19
C SER A 144 28.22 -24.00 5.99
N SER A 145 27.33 -24.47 6.85
CA SER A 145 26.73 -25.81 6.75
C SER A 145 25.25 -25.78 7.09
N SER A 146 24.52 -26.83 6.72
CA SER A 146 23.10 -26.97 7.02
C SER A 146 22.67 -28.41 7.25
N SER A 147 21.63 -28.59 8.08
CA SER A 147 20.92 -29.86 8.24
C SER A 147 19.44 -29.69 7.91
N CYS A 148 18.85 -30.64 7.20
CA CYS A 148 17.42 -30.63 6.90
C CYS A 148 16.60 -31.04 8.12
N LEU A 149 15.55 -30.25 8.46
CA LEU A 149 14.59 -30.64 9.49
C LEU A 149 13.48 -31.51 8.90
N LEU A 150 13.44 -32.79 9.32
CA LEU A 150 12.35 -33.71 9.00
C LEU A 150 11.58 -34.04 10.29
N ASN A 151 10.31 -33.61 10.34
CA ASN A 151 9.46 -33.80 11.54
C ASN A 151 10.08 -33.27 12.84
N GLY A 152 10.87 -32.20 12.75
CA GLY A 152 11.55 -31.60 13.90
C GLY A 152 12.90 -32.25 14.28
N VAL A 153 13.34 -33.32 13.58
CA VAL A 153 14.64 -33.97 13.80
C VAL A 153 15.61 -33.49 12.72
N PRO A 154 16.82 -33.01 13.12
CA PRO A 154 17.89 -32.69 12.19
C PRO A 154 18.42 -33.94 11.49
N GLY A 155 18.60 -33.90 10.18
CA GLY A 155 19.36 -34.88 9.45
C GLY A 155 20.88 -34.59 9.47
N ASP A 156 21.62 -35.31 8.61
CA ASP A 156 23.07 -35.16 8.48
C ASP A 156 23.45 -33.71 8.09
N CYS A 157 24.65 -33.31 8.54
CA CYS A 157 25.21 -32.01 8.20
C CYS A 157 25.71 -32.01 6.75
N ILE A 158 25.36 -30.97 6.02
CA ILE A 158 25.72 -30.74 4.62
C ILE A 158 26.57 -29.48 4.57
N ASP A 159 27.83 -29.60 4.20
CA ASP A 159 28.71 -28.46 3.96
C ASP A 159 28.38 -27.83 2.61
N HIS A 160 28.33 -26.49 2.59
CA HIS A 160 28.08 -25.76 1.35
C HIS A 160 29.42 -25.55 0.60
N LEU A 161 29.36 -25.72 -0.73
CA LEU A 161 30.49 -25.46 -1.62
C LEU A 161 30.20 -24.31 -2.59
N ARG A 162 28.95 -23.86 -2.68
CA ARG A 162 28.46 -22.73 -3.48
C ARG A 162 27.10 -22.27 -2.99
N GLY A 163 26.62 -21.19 -3.54
CA GLY A 163 25.29 -20.65 -3.26
C GLY A 163 25.24 -19.74 -2.03
N LEU A 164 24.09 -19.12 -1.85
CA LEU A 164 23.79 -18.16 -0.80
C LEU A 164 22.57 -18.64 -0.01
N ARG A 165 22.66 -18.69 1.31
CA ARG A 165 21.58 -19.23 2.16
C ARG A 165 20.31 -18.37 2.09
N GLN A 166 19.17 -19.01 1.81
CA GLN A 166 17.86 -18.37 1.85
C GLN A 166 17.43 -18.13 3.30
N GLY A 167 17.41 -16.87 3.75
CA GLY A 167 17.14 -16.48 5.15
C GLY A 167 18.27 -15.73 5.82
N ASP A 168 19.44 -15.68 5.19
CA ASP A 168 20.56 -14.83 5.60
C ASP A 168 20.32 -13.37 5.21
N PRO A 169 20.51 -12.40 6.11
CA PRO A 169 20.30 -10.98 5.82
C PRO A 169 21.23 -10.39 4.75
N LEU A 170 22.40 -10.96 4.53
CA LEU A 170 23.41 -10.49 3.59
C LEU A 170 23.22 -11.08 2.20
N SER A 171 22.79 -12.35 2.12
CA SER A 171 22.62 -13.11 0.87
C SER A 171 21.85 -12.36 -0.23
N PRO A 172 20.72 -11.67 0.04
CA PRO A 172 20.00 -10.92 -0.99
C PRO A 172 20.83 -9.81 -1.63
N LEU A 173 21.68 -9.12 -0.86
CA LEU A 173 22.52 -8.04 -1.39
C LEU A 173 23.71 -8.57 -2.21
N LEU A 174 24.32 -9.66 -1.79
CA LEU A 174 25.37 -10.34 -2.56
C LEU A 174 24.80 -10.89 -3.85
N PHE A 175 23.61 -11.48 -3.82
CA PHE A 175 22.93 -12.00 -5.01
C PHE A 175 22.71 -10.93 -6.08
N ILE A 176 22.20 -9.73 -5.69
CA ILE A 176 21.95 -8.67 -6.65
C ILE A 176 23.24 -8.09 -7.25
N LEU A 177 24.36 -8.14 -6.56
CA LEU A 177 25.67 -7.80 -7.14
C LEU A 177 26.06 -8.79 -8.24
N CYS A 178 25.88 -10.10 -8.00
CA CYS A 178 26.18 -11.13 -9.00
C CYS A 178 25.28 -11.04 -10.23
N ILE A 179 23.98 -10.90 -10.05
CA ILE A 179 23.04 -10.88 -11.18
C ILE A 179 23.12 -9.58 -11.99
N ASP A 180 23.53 -8.46 -11.40
CA ASP A 180 23.69 -7.17 -12.09
C ASP A 180 24.74 -7.22 -13.18
N THR A 181 25.71 -8.13 -13.07
CA THR A 181 26.75 -8.32 -14.10
C THR A 181 26.18 -8.81 -15.43
N LEU A 182 25.03 -9.50 -15.43
CA LEU A 182 24.30 -9.83 -16.66
C LEU A 182 23.91 -8.56 -17.45
N HIS A 183 23.40 -7.54 -16.76
CA HIS A 183 23.07 -6.27 -17.41
C HIS A 183 24.32 -5.61 -18.01
N ARG A 184 25.42 -5.55 -17.25
CA ARG A 184 26.69 -4.96 -17.69
C ARG A 184 27.30 -5.71 -18.87
N LEU A 185 27.22 -7.04 -18.86
CA LEU A 185 27.67 -7.88 -19.98
C LEU A 185 26.89 -7.56 -21.26
N LEU A 186 25.57 -7.45 -21.18
CA LEU A 186 24.71 -7.13 -22.31
C LEU A 186 24.90 -5.67 -22.80
N GLU A 187 25.19 -4.73 -21.92
CA GLU A 187 25.55 -3.36 -22.30
C GLU A 187 26.91 -3.32 -23.01
N ALA A 188 27.91 -4.03 -22.49
CA ALA A 188 29.23 -4.14 -23.13
C ALA A 188 29.10 -4.78 -24.50
N ALA A 189 28.36 -5.88 -24.67
CA ALA A 189 28.10 -6.52 -25.95
C ALA A 189 27.37 -5.58 -26.95
N THR A 190 26.47 -4.74 -26.44
CA THR A 190 25.81 -3.73 -27.28
C THR A 190 26.79 -2.63 -27.70
N SER A 191 27.62 -2.16 -26.77
CA SER A 191 28.62 -1.09 -27.06
C SER A 191 29.72 -1.53 -28.00
N SER A 192 30.10 -2.83 -27.97
CA SER A 192 31.08 -3.42 -28.88
C SER A 192 30.51 -3.83 -30.25
N GLY A 193 29.18 -3.68 -30.43
CA GLY A 193 28.51 -4.06 -31.68
C GLY A 193 28.24 -5.56 -31.84
N LEU A 194 28.55 -6.38 -30.84
CA LEU A 194 28.18 -7.82 -30.82
C LEU A 194 26.67 -8.06 -30.79
N LEU A 195 25.94 -7.21 -30.08
CA LEU A 195 24.49 -7.17 -30.10
C LEU A 195 24.03 -5.87 -30.76
N ALA A 196 23.06 -5.95 -31.65
CA ALA A 196 22.43 -4.75 -32.19
C ALA A 196 21.85 -3.87 -31.09
N ALA A 197 21.71 -2.56 -31.33
CA ALA A 197 21.11 -1.64 -30.38
C ALA A 197 19.73 -2.15 -29.91
N PRO A 198 19.29 -1.86 -28.66
CA PRO A 198 17.95 -2.26 -28.19
C PRO A 198 16.86 -1.77 -29.14
N PRO A 199 15.73 -2.51 -29.28
CA PRO A 199 14.67 -2.12 -30.20
C PRO A 199 14.17 -0.71 -29.91
N ALA A 200 14.49 0.24 -30.75
CA ALA A 200 14.23 1.68 -30.71
C ALA A 200 14.71 2.41 -29.42
N ALA A 201 14.87 3.74 -29.56
CA ALA A 201 15.07 4.68 -28.42
C ALA A 201 14.00 4.57 -27.29
N ALA A 202 13.05 3.64 -27.43
CA ALA A 202 12.00 3.32 -26.49
C ALA A 202 12.50 2.60 -25.24
N ALA A 203 13.42 1.65 -25.41
CA ALA A 203 13.99 0.91 -24.30
C ALA A 203 15.30 1.62 -23.89
N ARG A 204 15.25 2.43 -22.83
CA ARG A 204 16.44 3.06 -22.24
C ARG A 204 17.47 2.03 -21.79
N MET A 205 17.02 0.83 -21.41
CA MET A 205 17.84 -0.30 -21.00
C MET A 205 17.32 -1.55 -21.70
N ARG A 206 18.22 -2.41 -22.12
CA ARG A 206 17.87 -3.72 -22.71
C ARG A 206 17.25 -4.64 -21.68
N THR A 207 17.64 -4.54 -20.42
CA THR A 207 17.26 -5.46 -19.35
C THR A 207 16.42 -4.80 -18.27
N SER A 208 15.60 -5.61 -17.60
CA SER A 208 14.95 -5.28 -16.34
C SER A 208 15.10 -6.46 -15.40
N LEU A 209 15.78 -6.24 -14.27
CA LEU A 209 16.09 -7.27 -13.29
C LEU A 209 15.30 -7.02 -11.99
N TYR A 210 14.69 -8.08 -11.48
CA TYR A 210 14.09 -8.10 -10.15
C TYR A 210 14.43 -9.42 -9.43
N ALA A 211 15.52 -9.42 -8.68
CA ALA A 211 16.19 -10.63 -8.19
C ALA A 211 16.46 -11.61 -9.34
N ASP A 212 15.89 -12.81 -9.29
CA ASP A 212 15.98 -13.86 -10.30
C ASP A 212 15.05 -13.69 -11.50
N ASP A 213 14.05 -12.80 -11.41
CA ASP A 213 13.18 -12.46 -12.55
C ASP A 213 13.89 -11.50 -13.51
N ALA A 214 14.34 -12.00 -14.65
CA ALA A 214 15.02 -11.23 -15.68
C ALA A 214 14.15 -11.09 -16.95
N VAL A 215 14.07 -9.86 -17.46
CA VAL A 215 13.42 -9.54 -18.73
C VAL A 215 14.42 -8.84 -19.64
N ILE A 216 14.52 -9.29 -20.91
CA ILE A 216 15.40 -8.74 -21.93
C ILE A 216 14.57 -8.34 -23.15
N PHE A 217 14.83 -7.13 -23.68
CA PHE A 217 14.30 -6.68 -24.96
C PHE A 217 15.37 -6.88 -26.04
N ILE A 218 15.01 -7.58 -27.12
CA ILE A 218 15.92 -7.92 -28.21
C ILE A 218 15.23 -7.77 -29.56
N ASN A 219 15.99 -7.53 -30.60
CA ASN A 219 15.48 -7.50 -31.97
C ASN A 219 15.11 -8.94 -32.41
N PRO A 220 14.08 -9.12 -33.25
CA PRO A 220 13.66 -10.43 -33.73
C PRO A 220 14.53 -10.87 -34.90
N VAL A 221 15.85 -11.02 -34.65
CA VAL A 221 16.87 -11.42 -35.62
C VAL A 221 17.61 -12.64 -35.04
N ARG A 222 17.86 -13.64 -35.85
CA ARG A 222 18.46 -14.91 -35.44
C ARG A 222 19.84 -14.73 -34.84
N GLU A 223 20.67 -13.92 -35.47
CA GLU A 223 22.05 -13.62 -35.07
C GLU A 223 22.10 -12.99 -33.68
N ASP A 224 21.17 -12.04 -33.37
CA ASP A 224 21.04 -11.42 -32.06
C ASP A 224 20.62 -12.46 -30.98
N ILE A 225 19.72 -13.38 -31.31
CA ILE A 225 19.27 -14.45 -30.39
C ILE A 225 20.42 -15.42 -30.12
N ASP A 226 21.13 -15.90 -31.15
CA ASP A 226 22.23 -16.83 -31.00
C ASP A 226 23.38 -16.20 -30.18
N THR A 227 23.72 -14.95 -30.45
CA THR A 227 24.70 -14.18 -29.69
C THR A 227 24.28 -14.04 -28.22
N LEU A 228 23.02 -13.67 -27.97
CA LEU A 228 22.49 -13.59 -26.59
C LEU A 228 22.60 -14.92 -25.87
N LEU A 229 22.22 -16.04 -26.50
CA LEU A 229 22.33 -17.38 -25.91
C LEU A 229 23.77 -17.75 -25.57
N GLY A 230 24.73 -17.36 -26.43
CA GLY A 230 26.16 -17.50 -26.16
C GLY A 230 26.59 -16.74 -24.92
N LEU A 231 26.18 -15.45 -24.81
CA LEU A 231 26.48 -14.60 -23.64
C LEU A 231 25.82 -15.13 -22.35
N LEU A 232 24.61 -15.64 -22.45
CA LEU A 232 23.91 -16.24 -21.28
C LEU A 232 24.60 -17.51 -20.79
N ARG A 233 25.19 -18.32 -21.69
CA ARG A 233 25.99 -19.49 -21.31
C ARG A 233 27.28 -19.04 -20.62
N GLN A 234 28.06 -18.14 -21.22
CA GLN A 234 29.27 -17.59 -20.60
C GLN A 234 29.03 -16.99 -19.23
N PHE A 235 27.93 -16.22 -19.09
CA PHE A 235 27.48 -15.68 -17.80
C PHE A 235 27.18 -16.80 -16.80
N GLY A 236 26.46 -17.85 -17.23
CA GLY A 236 26.12 -18.99 -16.39
C GLY A 236 27.35 -19.79 -15.93
N ASP A 237 28.30 -20.03 -16.84
CA ASP A 237 29.54 -20.77 -16.58
C ASP A 237 30.42 -20.02 -15.56
N ALA A 238 30.54 -18.70 -15.70
CA ALA A 238 31.32 -17.87 -14.78
C ALA A 238 30.66 -17.72 -13.40
N THR A 239 29.36 -17.44 -13.36
CA THR A 239 28.64 -17.05 -12.13
C THR A 239 27.98 -18.21 -11.40
N GLY A 240 27.76 -19.35 -12.08
CA GLY A 240 26.89 -20.45 -11.63
C GLY A 240 25.40 -20.19 -11.87
N LEU A 241 25.00 -19.01 -12.37
CA LEU A 241 23.61 -18.61 -12.58
C LEU A 241 23.07 -19.04 -13.95
N LEU A 242 22.75 -20.31 -14.08
CA LEU A 242 22.27 -20.91 -15.34
C LEU A 242 20.83 -20.52 -15.64
N VAL A 243 20.58 -20.10 -16.87
CA VAL A 243 19.23 -19.82 -17.37
C VAL A 243 18.51 -21.12 -17.71
N ASN A 244 17.33 -21.31 -17.15
CA ASN A 244 16.45 -22.42 -17.48
C ASN A 244 15.59 -22.07 -18.71
N LEU A 245 16.10 -22.39 -19.88
CA LEU A 245 15.42 -22.07 -21.14
C LEU A 245 14.05 -22.74 -21.25
N SER A 246 13.87 -23.98 -20.76
CA SER A 246 12.57 -24.66 -20.83
C SER A 246 11.43 -23.99 -20.06
N LYS A 247 11.77 -23.17 -19.04
CA LYS A 247 10.84 -22.31 -18.30
C LYS A 247 10.82 -20.87 -18.76
N SER A 248 11.75 -20.52 -19.65
CA SER A 248 11.83 -19.17 -20.22
C SER A 248 10.84 -19.04 -21.39
N SER A 249 10.42 -17.81 -21.67
CA SER A 249 9.47 -17.56 -22.74
C SER A 249 9.86 -16.35 -23.58
N ALA A 250 9.64 -16.45 -24.88
CA ALA A 250 9.79 -15.37 -25.87
C ALA A 250 8.40 -14.83 -26.22
N ILE A 251 8.22 -13.53 -26.09
CA ILE A 251 6.93 -12.86 -26.30
C ILE A 251 7.10 -11.83 -27.42
N PRO A 252 6.47 -12.06 -28.59
CA PRO A 252 6.59 -11.19 -29.74
C PRO A 252 5.81 -9.88 -29.56
N ILE A 253 6.42 -8.78 -29.98
CA ILE A 253 5.82 -7.46 -30.07
C ILE A 253 5.84 -7.03 -31.53
N ARG A 254 4.68 -6.93 -32.18
CA ARG A 254 4.55 -6.56 -33.60
C ARG A 254 5.16 -7.55 -34.62
N CYS A 255 5.48 -8.75 -34.24
CA CYS A 255 6.12 -9.74 -35.10
C CYS A 255 5.12 -10.67 -35.82
N SER A 256 3.94 -10.17 -36.23
CA SER A 256 2.92 -10.99 -36.93
C SER A 256 3.39 -11.55 -38.28
N ASP A 257 4.28 -10.79 -38.96
CA ASP A 257 4.71 -11.06 -40.33
C ASP A 257 6.13 -11.68 -40.38
N ILE A 258 6.60 -12.17 -39.24
CA ILE A 258 7.95 -12.74 -39.09
C ILE A 258 7.84 -14.23 -38.75
N ASP A 259 8.65 -15.06 -39.38
CA ASP A 259 8.79 -16.46 -39.02
C ASP A 259 9.59 -16.63 -37.71
N LEU A 260 8.88 -16.63 -36.62
CA LEU A 260 9.47 -16.78 -35.28
C LEU A 260 10.01 -18.20 -35.05
N ALA A 261 9.53 -19.21 -35.75
CA ALA A 261 10.01 -20.59 -35.59
C ALA A 261 11.47 -20.68 -36.05
N THR A 262 11.80 -20.07 -37.16
CA THR A 262 13.20 -20.01 -37.70
C THR A 262 14.09 -19.17 -36.79
N ILE A 263 13.63 -18.03 -36.28
CA ILE A 263 14.42 -17.14 -35.42
C ILE A 263 14.73 -17.77 -34.07
N LEU A 264 13.74 -18.45 -33.47
CA LEU A 264 13.82 -19.02 -32.14
C LEU A 264 14.25 -20.49 -32.08
N VAL A 265 14.73 -21.05 -33.19
CA VAL A 265 15.08 -22.47 -33.28
C VAL A 265 16.04 -22.93 -32.19
N ASN A 266 17.01 -22.09 -31.81
CA ASN A 266 18.02 -22.38 -30.78
C ASN A 266 17.60 -21.92 -29.38
N PHE A 267 16.47 -21.21 -29.23
CA PHE A 267 16.04 -20.64 -27.94
C PHE A 267 15.68 -21.71 -26.91
N GLY A 268 15.09 -22.84 -27.34
CA GLY A 268 14.73 -23.96 -26.44
C GLY A 268 13.66 -23.66 -25.38
N GLY A 269 13.06 -22.47 -25.43
CA GLY A 269 11.99 -22.03 -24.54
C GLY A 269 10.62 -22.02 -25.22
N THR A 270 9.63 -21.44 -24.55
CA THR A 270 8.25 -21.37 -25.09
C THR A 270 7.97 -20.00 -25.71
N THR A 271 7.11 -19.96 -26.72
CA THR A 271 6.55 -18.72 -27.23
C THR A 271 5.23 -18.42 -26.52
N ALA A 272 5.06 -17.20 -26.02
CA ALA A 272 3.88 -16.75 -25.34
C ALA A 272 3.30 -15.49 -25.97
N THR A 273 2.00 -15.24 -25.74
CA THR A 273 1.32 -14.03 -26.22
C THR A 273 0.78 -13.20 -25.08
N PHE A 274 0.63 -11.89 -25.30
CA PHE A 274 0.02 -11.02 -24.29
C PHE A 274 -1.47 -11.34 -24.06
N PRO A 275 -1.96 -11.27 -22.80
CA PRO A 275 -1.28 -10.76 -21.59
C PRO A 275 -0.39 -11.80 -20.92
N ILE A 276 0.78 -11.37 -20.46
CA ILE A 276 1.69 -12.20 -19.66
C ILE A 276 1.72 -11.71 -18.21
N THR A 277 2.07 -12.59 -17.28
CA THR A 277 2.28 -12.22 -15.87
C THR A 277 3.75 -11.90 -15.63
N TYR A 278 4.02 -10.70 -15.12
CA TYR A 278 5.34 -10.26 -14.66
C TYR A 278 5.22 -9.64 -13.27
N LEU A 279 6.05 -10.11 -12.34
CA LEU A 279 6.05 -9.67 -10.93
C LEU A 279 4.63 -9.69 -10.29
N GLY A 280 3.83 -10.71 -10.62
CA GLY A 280 2.49 -10.88 -10.09
C GLY A 280 1.41 -9.97 -10.67
N LEU A 281 1.72 -9.19 -11.72
CA LEU A 281 0.79 -8.31 -12.41
C LEU A 281 0.73 -8.61 -13.92
N PRO A 282 -0.42 -8.39 -14.58
CA PRO A 282 -0.56 -8.62 -16.01
C PRO A 282 0.08 -7.47 -16.83
N ILE A 283 1.01 -7.80 -17.71
CA ILE A 283 1.49 -6.90 -18.78
C ILE A 283 0.53 -7.01 -19.96
N THR A 284 0.05 -5.85 -20.43
CA THR A 284 -0.95 -5.77 -21.50
C THR A 284 -0.57 -4.73 -22.55
N ILE A 285 -0.79 -5.03 -23.80
CA ILE A 285 -0.62 -4.08 -24.91
C ILE A 285 -1.73 -3.01 -24.85
N GLY A 286 -2.97 -3.45 -24.70
CA GLY A 286 -4.15 -2.57 -24.67
C GLY A 286 -4.65 -2.23 -23.26
N ARG A 287 -5.93 -1.84 -23.19
CA ARG A 287 -6.60 -1.58 -21.91
C ARG A 287 -6.77 -2.88 -21.13
N ILE A 288 -6.50 -2.82 -19.82
CA ILE A 288 -6.69 -3.96 -18.93
C ILE A 288 -8.17 -4.36 -18.87
N ARG A 289 -8.46 -5.67 -18.90
CA ARG A 289 -9.82 -6.22 -18.81
C ARG A 289 -10.05 -6.83 -17.41
N LEU A 290 -11.31 -6.93 -17.00
CA LEU A 290 -11.67 -7.49 -15.67
C LEU A 290 -11.15 -8.92 -15.46
N VAL A 291 -11.17 -9.74 -16.49
CA VAL A 291 -10.63 -11.11 -16.47
C VAL A 291 -9.17 -11.15 -16.03
N GLN A 292 -8.36 -10.18 -16.46
CA GLN A 292 -6.94 -10.08 -16.11
C GLN A 292 -6.71 -9.69 -14.64
N LEU A 293 -7.76 -9.19 -13.96
CA LEU A 293 -7.74 -8.82 -12.54
C LEU A 293 -8.51 -9.83 -11.67
N GLN A 294 -8.96 -10.96 -12.27
CA GLN A 294 -9.76 -11.98 -11.59
C GLN A 294 -9.03 -12.54 -10.36
N PHE A 295 -7.71 -12.68 -10.43
CA PHE A 295 -6.88 -13.17 -9.32
C PHE A 295 -7.06 -12.36 -8.03
N ILE A 296 -7.41 -11.05 -8.11
CA ILE A 296 -7.70 -10.21 -6.94
C ILE A 296 -9.01 -10.67 -6.30
N LEU A 297 -10.05 -10.89 -7.12
CA LEU A 297 -11.36 -11.33 -6.65
C LEU A 297 -11.27 -12.73 -6.04
N ASP A 298 -10.49 -13.62 -6.65
CA ASP A 298 -10.31 -15.00 -6.17
C ASP A 298 -9.55 -15.03 -4.84
N ARG A 299 -8.52 -14.20 -4.68
CA ARG A 299 -7.83 -14.02 -3.37
C ARG A 299 -8.78 -13.49 -2.29
N ILE A 300 -9.67 -12.56 -2.63
CA ILE A 300 -10.68 -12.05 -1.69
C ILE A 300 -11.66 -13.17 -1.32
N ARG A 301 -12.18 -13.94 -2.31
CA ARG A 301 -13.08 -15.07 -2.08
C ARG A 301 -12.43 -16.15 -1.23
N ALA A 302 -11.19 -16.51 -1.51
CA ALA A 302 -10.44 -17.49 -0.73
C ALA A 302 -10.28 -17.08 0.75
N ARG A 303 -10.12 -15.78 1.03
CA ARG A 303 -10.06 -15.27 2.42
C ARG A 303 -11.42 -15.22 3.11
N LEU A 304 -12.50 -15.21 2.34
CA LEU A 304 -13.87 -15.18 2.86
C LEU A 304 -14.48 -16.59 2.96
N ALA A 305 -13.89 -17.58 2.28
CA ALA A 305 -14.39 -18.93 2.30
C ALA A 305 -14.36 -19.54 3.71
N GLY A 306 -15.46 -20.18 4.08
CA GLY A 306 -15.56 -21.00 5.26
C GLY A 306 -16.28 -20.40 6.46
N TRP A 307 -16.42 -21.22 7.49
CA TRP A 307 -17.17 -21.02 8.75
C TRP A 307 -16.71 -19.82 9.60
N LYS A 308 -15.49 -19.32 9.36
CA LYS A 308 -14.88 -18.22 10.17
C LYS A 308 -15.71 -16.94 10.19
N GLY A 309 -16.38 -16.62 9.09
CA GLY A 309 -17.23 -15.44 9.01
C GLY A 309 -18.47 -15.51 9.89
N ARG A 310 -19.06 -16.71 10.03
CA ARG A 310 -20.30 -16.94 10.80
C ARG A 310 -20.09 -16.78 12.32
N LEU A 311 -18.90 -17.13 12.81
CA LEU A 311 -18.54 -17.03 14.21
C LEU A 311 -18.05 -15.64 14.63
N MET A 312 -17.75 -14.76 13.67
CA MET A 312 -17.22 -13.43 13.99
C MET A 312 -18.35 -12.45 14.34
N PRO A 313 -18.25 -11.72 15.47
CA PRO A 313 -19.10 -10.58 15.72
C PRO A 313 -18.85 -9.47 14.68
N LEU A 314 -19.82 -8.55 14.53
CA LEU A 314 -19.73 -7.46 13.55
C LEU A 314 -18.44 -6.63 13.70
N ALA A 315 -17.96 -6.42 14.92
CA ALA A 315 -16.69 -5.73 15.18
C ALA A 315 -15.49 -6.47 14.59
N GLY A 316 -15.44 -7.80 14.74
CA GLY A 316 -14.39 -8.65 14.15
C GLY A 316 -14.44 -8.62 12.61
N ARG A 317 -15.67 -8.72 12.04
CA ARG A 317 -15.87 -8.60 10.58
C ARG A 317 -15.42 -7.24 10.04
N ARG A 318 -15.69 -6.14 10.76
CA ARG A 318 -15.18 -4.82 10.42
C ARG A 318 -13.64 -4.81 10.34
N VAL A 319 -12.96 -5.38 11.32
CA VAL A 319 -11.48 -5.45 11.35
C VAL A 319 -10.97 -6.24 10.15
N LEU A 320 -11.54 -7.40 9.83
CA LEU A 320 -11.14 -8.22 8.70
C LEU A 320 -11.35 -7.49 7.36
N VAL A 321 -12.50 -6.84 7.17
CA VAL A 321 -12.77 -6.04 5.96
C VAL A 321 -11.76 -4.90 5.83
N ARG A 322 -11.49 -4.19 6.93
CA ARG A 322 -10.60 -3.03 6.94
C ARG A 322 -9.13 -3.41 6.72
N CYS A 323 -8.63 -4.41 7.46
CA CYS A 323 -7.20 -4.72 7.51
C CYS A 323 -6.77 -5.77 6.47
N VAL A 324 -7.64 -6.72 6.13
CA VAL A 324 -7.30 -7.82 5.23
C VAL A 324 -7.87 -7.58 3.83
N LEU A 325 -9.20 -7.51 3.71
CA LEU A 325 -9.82 -7.43 2.38
C LEU A 325 -9.52 -6.13 1.64
N SER A 326 -9.35 -5.02 2.36
CA SER A 326 -8.95 -3.74 1.76
C SER A 326 -7.48 -3.69 1.36
N ALA A 327 -6.62 -4.53 1.96
CA ALA A 327 -5.19 -4.60 1.66
C ALA A 327 -4.89 -5.45 0.41
N ILE A 328 -5.69 -6.49 0.13
CA ILE A 328 -5.45 -7.41 -0.99
C ILE A 328 -5.25 -6.69 -2.34
N PRO A 329 -6.10 -5.73 -2.75
CA PRO A 329 -5.94 -5.07 -4.04
C PRO A 329 -4.81 -4.03 -4.08
N THR A 330 -4.21 -3.62 -2.96
CA THR A 330 -3.28 -2.49 -2.85
C THR A 330 -2.11 -2.61 -3.82
N PHE A 331 -1.51 -3.80 -3.93
CA PHE A 331 -0.37 -4.05 -4.81
C PHE A 331 -0.71 -3.73 -6.28
N ALA A 332 -1.83 -4.25 -6.76
CA ALA A 332 -2.27 -4.00 -8.14
C ALA A 332 -2.75 -2.55 -8.35
N LEU A 333 -3.46 -1.96 -7.37
CA LEU A 333 -3.97 -0.58 -7.45
C LEU A 333 -2.85 0.46 -7.46
N THR A 334 -1.66 0.13 -6.96
CA THR A 334 -0.49 1.01 -7.03
C THR A 334 0.05 1.14 -8.45
N ALA A 335 0.06 0.04 -9.23
CA ALA A 335 0.69 -0.01 -10.55
C ALA A 335 -0.29 0.06 -11.72
N LEU A 336 -1.57 -0.23 -11.50
CA LEU A 336 -2.57 -0.37 -12.55
C LEU A 336 -3.71 0.62 -12.41
N ARG A 337 -4.20 1.12 -13.55
CA ARG A 337 -5.52 1.79 -13.59
C ARG A 337 -6.61 0.75 -13.48
N ALA A 338 -7.16 0.59 -12.29
CA ALA A 338 -8.22 -0.38 -12.07
C ALA A 338 -9.56 0.12 -12.63
N LEU A 339 -10.36 -0.84 -13.11
CA LEU A 339 -11.68 -0.59 -13.66
C LEU A 339 -12.69 -0.29 -12.54
N LYS A 340 -13.59 0.65 -12.74
CA LYS A 340 -14.71 0.92 -11.80
C LYS A 340 -15.51 -0.34 -11.48
N LYS A 341 -15.61 -1.28 -12.43
CA LYS A 341 -16.28 -2.58 -12.25
C LYS A 341 -15.59 -3.46 -11.22
N LEU A 342 -14.24 -3.45 -11.17
CA LEU A 342 -13.48 -4.18 -10.15
C LEU A 342 -13.82 -3.68 -8.73
N PHE A 343 -13.85 -2.37 -8.52
CA PHE A 343 -14.22 -1.80 -7.22
C PHE A 343 -15.63 -2.21 -6.78
N LYS A 344 -16.60 -2.22 -7.72
CA LYS A 344 -17.97 -2.65 -7.45
C LYS A 344 -18.03 -4.11 -7.00
N GLU A 345 -17.29 -5.03 -7.65
CA GLU A 345 -17.25 -6.44 -7.28
C GLU A 345 -16.55 -6.67 -5.92
N ILE A 346 -15.45 -5.96 -5.65
CA ILE A 346 -14.79 -6.03 -4.35
C ILE A 346 -15.73 -5.51 -3.26
N ASP A 347 -16.39 -4.38 -3.48
CA ASP A 347 -17.30 -3.79 -2.51
C ASP A 347 -18.55 -4.65 -2.29
N LYS A 348 -19.01 -5.36 -3.30
CA LYS A 348 -20.08 -6.36 -3.16
C LYS A 348 -19.67 -7.46 -2.18
N SER A 349 -18.45 -7.99 -2.33
CA SER A 349 -17.90 -9.01 -1.43
C SER A 349 -17.70 -8.48 0.00
N ARG A 350 -17.16 -7.26 0.15
CA ARG A 350 -16.92 -6.60 1.44
C ARG A 350 -18.23 -6.32 2.19
N ARG A 351 -19.27 -5.82 1.49
CA ARG A 351 -20.61 -5.57 2.04
C ARG A 351 -21.27 -6.86 2.49
N ARG A 352 -21.23 -7.87 1.63
CA ARG A 352 -21.80 -9.20 1.91
C ARG A 352 -21.21 -9.77 3.19
N PHE A 353 -19.90 -9.80 3.32
CA PHE A 353 -19.24 -10.29 4.51
C PHE A 353 -19.53 -9.44 5.76
N LEU A 354 -19.52 -8.11 5.63
CA LEU A 354 -19.80 -7.23 6.78
C LEU A 354 -21.20 -7.42 7.34
N TRP A 355 -22.22 -7.53 6.47
CA TRP A 355 -23.62 -7.49 6.89
C TRP A 355 -24.31 -8.85 6.98
N ALA A 356 -24.08 -9.75 6.00
CA ALA A 356 -24.86 -10.97 5.79
C ALA A 356 -24.12 -12.28 6.11
N GLN A 357 -22.85 -12.25 6.47
CA GLN A 357 -22.09 -13.46 6.87
C GLN A 357 -22.03 -14.57 5.80
N ASP A 358 -22.00 -14.25 4.53
CA ASP A 358 -21.99 -15.12 3.36
C ASP A 358 -23.33 -15.37 2.63
N ASP A 359 -24.47 -14.96 3.17
CA ASP A 359 -25.74 -15.05 2.43
C ASP A 359 -25.82 -13.97 1.34
N GLU A 360 -26.65 -14.18 0.34
CA GLU A 360 -26.91 -13.14 -0.66
C GLU A 360 -27.51 -11.89 -0.01
N ILE A 361 -26.92 -10.73 -0.36
CA ILE A 361 -27.37 -9.45 0.18
C ILE A 361 -28.40 -8.78 -0.73
N SER A 362 -29.61 -8.61 -0.23
CA SER A 362 -30.53 -7.57 -0.69
C SER A 362 -30.19 -6.23 -0.01
N GLY A 363 -30.55 -5.10 -0.64
CA GLY A 363 -30.33 -3.76 -0.06
C GLY A 363 -30.92 -3.59 1.34
N ALA A 364 -32.01 -4.33 1.63
CA ALA A 364 -32.70 -4.34 2.92
C ALA A 364 -31.85 -4.87 4.10
N LYS A 365 -30.92 -5.78 3.87
CA LYS A 365 -30.01 -6.32 4.88
C LYS A 365 -28.88 -5.35 5.27
N CYS A 366 -28.61 -4.31 4.48
CA CYS A 366 -27.58 -3.31 4.79
C CYS A 366 -28.08 -2.29 5.80
N LYS A 367 -27.54 -2.31 7.03
CA LYS A 367 -27.96 -1.40 8.12
C LYS A 367 -27.63 0.06 7.83
N VAL A 368 -26.50 0.32 7.15
CA VAL A 368 -26.01 1.66 6.79
C VAL A 368 -25.51 1.64 5.36
N GLY A 369 -25.69 2.74 4.63
CA GLY A 369 -25.22 2.90 3.26
C GLY A 369 -23.70 2.73 3.14
N TRP A 370 -23.25 2.06 2.06
CA TRP A 370 -21.83 1.74 1.87
C TRP A 370 -20.94 2.98 1.79
N LYS A 371 -21.45 4.07 1.23
CA LYS A 371 -20.73 5.35 1.16
C LYS A 371 -20.36 5.86 2.55
N THR A 372 -21.28 5.81 3.51
CA THR A 372 -21.04 6.17 4.92
C THR A 372 -20.07 5.19 5.59
N VAL A 373 -20.25 3.88 5.34
CA VAL A 373 -19.34 2.84 5.86
C VAL A 373 -17.90 3.07 5.41
N ALA A 374 -17.71 3.48 4.16
CA ALA A 374 -16.39 3.69 3.54
C ALA A 374 -15.81 5.10 3.75
N THR A 375 -16.38 5.91 4.64
CA THR A 375 -15.76 7.19 5.04
C THR A 375 -14.79 7.00 6.22
N PRO A 376 -13.85 7.94 6.44
CA PRO A 376 -12.98 7.94 7.61
C PRO A 376 -13.75 7.97 8.94
N GLU A 377 -13.18 7.37 9.96
CA GLU A 377 -13.76 7.39 11.33
C GLU A 377 -14.02 8.81 11.85
N GLN A 378 -13.22 9.77 11.44
CA GLN A 378 -13.36 11.19 11.81
C GLN A 378 -14.63 11.83 11.25
N GLN A 379 -15.15 11.27 10.15
CA GLN A 379 -16.36 11.74 9.46
C GLN A 379 -17.54 10.78 9.64
N GLY A 380 -17.54 10.00 10.69
CA GLY A 380 -18.65 9.11 11.05
C GLY A 380 -18.68 7.77 10.34
N GLY A 381 -17.66 7.40 9.58
CA GLY A 381 -17.56 6.09 8.93
C GLY A 381 -16.94 5.00 9.79
N LEU A 382 -16.84 3.79 9.22
CA LEU A 382 -16.15 2.65 9.85
C LEU A 382 -14.64 2.63 9.61
N GLY A 383 -14.08 3.59 8.87
CA GLY A 383 -12.67 3.62 8.49
C GLY A 383 -12.28 2.50 7.53
N ILE A 384 -13.24 1.90 6.84
CA ILE A 384 -13.03 0.98 5.73
C ILE A 384 -12.69 1.83 4.51
N HIS A 385 -11.61 1.52 3.79
CA HIS A 385 -11.19 2.34 2.64
C HIS A 385 -12.24 2.35 1.52
N ASP A 386 -12.57 3.54 1.03
CA ASP A 386 -13.12 3.72 -0.32
C ASP A 386 -12.01 3.38 -1.31
N LEU A 387 -12.16 2.26 -2.02
CA LEU A 387 -11.09 1.74 -2.88
C LEU A 387 -10.81 2.62 -4.09
N SER A 388 -11.79 3.39 -4.58
CA SER A 388 -11.58 4.33 -5.67
C SER A 388 -10.67 5.47 -5.22
N ARG A 389 -11.01 6.13 -4.11
CA ARG A 389 -10.19 7.20 -3.52
C ARG A 389 -8.83 6.68 -3.04
N PHE A 390 -8.80 5.47 -2.52
CA PHE A 390 -7.54 4.85 -2.10
C PHE A 390 -6.61 4.56 -3.29
N ALA A 391 -7.15 4.10 -4.43
CA ALA A 391 -6.39 3.91 -5.65
C ALA A 391 -5.81 5.24 -6.19
N HIS A 392 -6.58 6.34 -6.16
CA HIS A 392 -6.06 7.67 -6.47
C HIS A 392 -4.88 8.03 -5.56
N ALA A 393 -5.04 7.91 -4.25
CA ALA A 393 -3.97 8.21 -3.30
C ALA A 393 -2.69 7.37 -3.50
N LEU A 394 -2.84 6.09 -3.87
CA LEU A 394 -1.71 5.21 -4.19
C LEU A 394 -0.97 5.66 -5.45
N ARG A 395 -1.71 6.08 -6.50
CA ARG A 395 -1.11 6.49 -7.78
C ARG A 395 -0.41 7.85 -7.71
N LEU A 396 -0.86 8.77 -6.88
CA LEU A 396 -0.17 10.06 -6.68
C LEU A 396 1.31 9.90 -6.28
N ARG A 397 1.66 8.77 -5.67
CA ARG A 397 3.04 8.43 -5.37
C ARG A 397 3.96 8.50 -6.59
N TRP A 398 3.47 8.13 -7.78
CA TRP A 398 4.28 8.13 -9.00
C TRP A 398 4.65 9.55 -9.43
N LEU A 399 3.71 10.48 -9.35
CA LEU A 399 3.96 11.90 -9.63
C LEU A 399 4.98 12.48 -8.64
N TRP A 400 4.84 12.15 -7.34
CA TRP A 400 5.79 12.56 -6.31
C TRP A 400 7.19 11.99 -6.53
N LEU A 401 7.29 10.70 -6.84
CA LEU A 401 8.59 10.04 -7.07
C LEU A 401 9.27 10.53 -8.34
N ALA A 402 8.53 10.88 -9.39
CA ALA A 402 9.09 11.46 -10.60
C ALA A 402 9.83 12.79 -10.30
N TRP A 403 9.29 13.58 -9.36
CA TRP A 403 9.94 14.79 -8.89
C TRP A 403 11.18 14.52 -8.03
N GLN A 404 11.04 13.65 -7.04
CA GLN A 404 12.09 13.40 -6.05
C GLN A 404 13.27 12.57 -6.58
N GLN A 405 13.03 11.75 -7.59
CA GLN A 405 13.99 10.77 -8.11
C GLN A 405 13.88 10.67 -9.64
N PRO A 406 14.33 11.69 -10.39
CA PRO A 406 14.17 11.75 -11.84
C PRO A 406 14.94 10.65 -12.58
N ASN A 407 15.92 10.03 -11.95
CA ASN A 407 16.75 8.97 -12.53
C ASN A 407 16.09 7.57 -12.47
N ARG A 408 14.85 7.43 -12.02
CA ARG A 408 14.18 6.13 -12.06
C ARG A 408 13.91 5.65 -13.47
N PRO A 409 14.00 4.33 -13.75
CA PRO A 409 13.88 3.78 -15.11
C PRO A 409 12.59 4.19 -15.86
N TRP A 410 11.48 4.29 -15.13
CA TRP A 410 10.17 4.61 -15.71
C TRP A 410 9.90 6.12 -15.83
N VAL A 411 10.73 7.01 -15.25
CA VAL A 411 10.52 8.46 -15.34
C VAL A 411 10.68 8.92 -16.81
N GLY A 412 9.79 9.79 -17.25
CA GLY A 412 9.68 10.19 -18.65
C GLY A 412 8.87 9.21 -19.53
N THR A 413 8.26 8.19 -18.90
CA THR A 413 7.29 7.30 -19.55
C THR A 413 5.89 7.49 -18.94
N ASP A 414 4.88 6.78 -19.48
CA ASP A 414 3.50 6.85 -18.97
C ASP A 414 3.43 6.40 -17.49
N THR A 415 2.73 7.18 -16.65
CA THR A 415 2.38 6.76 -15.28
C THR A 415 0.97 6.15 -15.26
N PRO A 416 0.62 5.33 -14.26
CA PRO A 416 -0.74 4.83 -14.10
C PRO A 416 -1.74 5.91 -13.62
N CYS A 417 -1.34 7.18 -13.60
CA CYS A 417 -2.18 8.31 -13.21
C CYS A 417 -3.14 8.72 -14.33
N ASP A 418 -4.32 9.16 -13.96
CA ASP A 418 -5.28 9.80 -14.87
C ASP A 418 -5.32 11.32 -14.67
N SER A 419 -6.16 12.02 -15.46
CA SER A 419 -6.29 13.48 -15.35
C SER A 419 -6.76 13.93 -13.96
N GLY A 420 -7.61 13.14 -13.31
CA GLY A 420 -8.07 13.42 -11.95
C GLY A 420 -6.94 13.27 -10.93
N ASP A 421 -6.06 12.27 -11.10
CA ASP A 421 -4.87 12.11 -10.25
C ASP A 421 -3.93 13.32 -10.39
N VAL A 422 -3.69 13.78 -11.63
CA VAL A 422 -2.83 14.94 -11.90
C VAL A 422 -3.41 16.20 -11.29
N ALA A 423 -4.72 16.43 -11.45
CA ALA A 423 -5.41 17.59 -10.87
C ALA A 423 -5.36 17.56 -9.32
N LEU A 424 -5.62 16.41 -8.71
CA LEU A 424 -5.53 16.24 -7.26
C LEU A 424 -4.10 16.46 -6.75
N PHE A 425 -3.10 15.93 -7.45
CA PHE A 425 -1.68 16.13 -7.10
C PHE A 425 -1.32 17.62 -7.10
N ALA A 426 -1.70 18.32 -8.14
CA ALA A 426 -1.43 19.75 -8.25
C ALA A 426 -2.14 20.59 -7.17
N ALA A 427 -3.40 20.25 -6.85
CA ALA A 427 -4.13 20.92 -5.77
C ALA A 427 -3.52 20.70 -4.38
N CYS A 428 -2.76 19.59 -4.21
CA CYS A 428 -2.12 19.22 -2.95
C CYS A 428 -0.61 19.51 -2.89
N THR A 429 -0.05 20.18 -3.92
CA THR A 429 1.38 20.50 -3.97
C THR A 429 1.61 21.99 -4.21
N SER A 430 2.71 22.51 -3.70
CA SER A 430 3.27 23.80 -4.09
C SER A 430 4.68 23.60 -4.61
N VAL A 431 5.04 24.36 -5.63
CA VAL A 431 6.33 24.27 -6.29
C VAL A 431 7.05 25.60 -6.09
N SER A 432 8.29 25.55 -5.57
CA SER A 432 9.19 26.69 -5.50
C SER A 432 10.20 26.58 -6.63
N ILE A 433 10.24 27.59 -7.48
CA ILE A 433 11.11 27.63 -8.65
C ILE A 433 12.53 28.02 -8.22
N GLY A 434 13.52 27.27 -8.66
CA GLY A 434 14.92 27.58 -8.65
C GLY A 434 15.40 27.91 -10.07
N ASN A 435 15.90 26.90 -10.79
CA ASN A 435 16.32 27.04 -12.18
C ASN A 435 15.19 26.90 -13.22
N GLY A 436 14.01 26.50 -12.81
CA GLY A 436 12.82 26.36 -13.67
C GLY A 436 12.85 25.21 -14.68
N THR A 437 13.84 24.30 -14.60
CA THR A 437 14.01 23.24 -15.60
C THR A 437 13.12 22.02 -15.35
N SER A 438 12.81 21.74 -14.08
CA SER A 438 12.00 20.58 -13.67
C SER A 438 10.50 20.89 -13.60
N SER A 439 10.14 22.15 -13.52
CA SER A 439 8.76 22.62 -13.37
C SER A 439 8.11 22.86 -14.72
N SER A 440 6.92 22.27 -14.96
CA SER A 440 6.12 22.57 -16.15
C SER A 440 5.44 23.92 -16.01
N PHE A 441 5.54 24.78 -17.04
CA PHE A 441 4.91 26.11 -17.05
C PHE A 441 3.40 26.05 -16.82
N TRP A 442 2.71 25.15 -17.51
CA TRP A 442 1.25 25.03 -17.46
C TRP A 442 0.73 24.18 -16.30
N SER A 443 1.40 23.08 -15.99
CA SER A 443 0.86 22.03 -15.11
C SER A 443 1.44 21.98 -13.70
N SER A 444 2.54 22.68 -13.41
CA SER A 444 3.06 22.80 -12.04
C SER A 444 2.40 23.95 -11.30
N SER A 445 2.20 23.79 -9.98
CA SER A 445 1.56 24.83 -9.13
C SER A 445 2.63 25.81 -8.59
N TRP A 446 3.27 26.56 -9.50
CA TRP A 446 4.40 27.41 -9.20
C TRP A 446 4.03 28.91 -9.01
N LEU A 447 2.97 29.38 -9.66
CA LEU A 447 2.51 30.77 -9.56
C LEU A 447 1.34 30.86 -8.58
N GLY A 448 1.59 31.39 -7.38
CA GLY A 448 0.57 31.49 -6.33
C GLY A 448 -0.04 30.14 -5.90
N GLY A 449 0.69 29.03 -6.04
CA GLY A 449 0.22 27.69 -5.66
C GLY A 449 -0.86 27.10 -6.58
N ARG A 450 -1.11 27.68 -7.76
CA ARG A 450 -2.13 27.21 -8.73
C ARG A 450 -1.51 26.80 -10.05
N GLN A 451 -2.19 25.91 -10.75
CA GLN A 451 -1.82 25.51 -12.11
C GLN A 451 -2.32 26.54 -13.12
N LEU A 452 -1.44 26.99 -14.01
CA LEU A 452 -1.81 27.95 -15.05
C LEU A 452 -2.80 27.37 -16.06
N CYS A 453 -2.75 26.08 -16.37
CA CYS A 453 -3.71 25.42 -17.24
C CYS A 453 -5.16 25.46 -16.70
N SER A 454 -5.34 25.51 -15.38
CA SER A 454 -6.66 25.62 -14.73
C SER A 454 -7.07 27.08 -14.52
N ALA A 455 -6.12 27.98 -14.23
CA ALA A 455 -6.38 29.39 -14.03
C ALA A 455 -6.66 30.11 -15.37
N PHE A 456 -5.99 29.71 -16.43
CA PHE A 456 -6.07 30.29 -17.77
C PHE A 456 -6.38 29.22 -18.85
N PRO A 457 -7.57 28.57 -18.81
CA PRO A 457 -7.88 27.45 -19.68
C PRO A 457 -7.90 27.81 -21.17
N ALA A 458 -8.28 29.04 -21.52
CA ALA A 458 -8.27 29.50 -22.91
C ALA A 458 -6.86 29.66 -23.45
N LEU A 459 -5.92 30.21 -22.67
CA LEU A 459 -4.50 30.27 -23.04
C LEU A 459 -3.89 28.88 -23.17
N TYR A 460 -4.19 27.99 -22.24
CA TYR A 460 -3.72 26.61 -22.30
C TYR A 460 -4.23 25.87 -23.53
N ALA A 461 -5.51 26.08 -23.91
CA ALA A 461 -6.07 25.52 -25.13
C ALA A 461 -5.38 26.05 -26.41
N ALA A 462 -5.08 27.35 -26.44
CA ALA A 462 -4.38 28.01 -27.54
C ALA A 462 -2.89 27.68 -27.65
N SER A 463 -2.26 27.23 -26.57
CA SER A 463 -0.84 26.90 -26.54
C SER A 463 -0.51 25.65 -27.37
N ILE A 464 0.47 25.80 -28.27
CA ILE A 464 1.00 24.72 -29.14
C ILE A 464 1.92 23.78 -28.33
N ARG A 465 2.75 24.32 -27.43
CA ARG A 465 3.74 23.61 -26.65
C ARG A 465 3.39 23.55 -25.18
N LYS A 466 2.53 22.61 -24.82
CA LYS A 466 2.00 22.46 -23.47
C LYS A 466 2.99 21.89 -22.45
N ASN A 467 4.12 21.33 -22.90
CA ASN A 467 5.10 20.63 -22.08
C ASN A 467 6.37 21.44 -21.79
N ARG A 468 6.37 22.76 -22.06
CA ARG A 468 7.54 23.59 -21.76
C ARG A 468 7.80 23.64 -20.26
N SER A 469 9.06 23.65 -19.88
CA SER A 469 9.50 24.02 -18.53
C SER A 469 9.27 25.50 -18.27
N VAL A 470 9.27 25.91 -16.98
CA VAL A 470 9.19 27.32 -16.60
C VAL A 470 10.37 28.08 -17.18
N HIS A 471 11.58 27.51 -17.14
CA HIS A 471 12.78 28.09 -17.73
C HIS A 471 12.60 28.40 -19.22
N GLU A 472 12.21 27.37 -19.99
CA GLU A 472 12.01 27.55 -21.44
C GLU A 472 10.87 28.51 -21.78
N ALA A 473 9.81 28.53 -20.99
CA ALA A 473 8.65 29.37 -21.24
C ALA A 473 8.93 30.86 -20.99
N LEU A 474 9.69 31.14 -19.91
CA LEU A 474 10.01 32.53 -19.52
C LEU A 474 11.20 33.10 -20.33
N GLN A 475 12.05 32.25 -20.92
CA GLN A 475 13.17 32.71 -21.74
C GLN A 475 12.67 33.41 -23.02
N GLY A 476 12.75 34.73 -23.04
CA GLY A 476 12.26 35.54 -24.16
C GLY A 476 10.76 35.44 -24.41
N ASP A 477 9.98 35.30 -23.33
CA ASP A 477 8.51 35.19 -23.35
C ASP A 477 7.96 34.17 -24.35
N ARG A 478 8.68 33.03 -24.50
CA ARG A 478 8.33 31.97 -25.49
C ARG A 478 6.91 31.40 -25.24
N TRP A 479 6.38 31.48 -24.02
CA TRP A 479 5.01 31.06 -23.72
C TRP A 479 3.97 31.86 -24.51
N VAL A 480 4.24 33.15 -24.82
CA VAL A 480 3.39 34.01 -25.64
C VAL A 480 3.52 33.62 -27.11
N LEU A 481 4.75 33.35 -27.59
CA LEU A 481 5.01 32.93 -28.96
C LEU A 481 4.40 31.56 -29.32
N ASP A 482 4.16 30.74 -28.32
CA ASP A 482 3.50 29.42 -28.49
C ASP A 482 1.98 29.50 -28.63
N LEU A 483 1.35 30.70 -28.56
CA LEU A 483 -0.10 30.83 -28.66
C LEU A 483 -0.56 30.93 -30.12
N ARG A 484 -1.51 30.06 -30.51
CA ARG A 484 -2.24 30.15 -31.78
C ARG A 484 -3.45 31.10 -31.62
N HIS A 485 -3.73 31.91 -32.64
CA HIS A 485 -4.88 32.79 -32.67
C HIS A 485 -4.94 33.80 -31.50
N ALA A 486 -3.81 34.42 -31.17
CA ALA A 486 -3.73 35.43 -30.11
C ALA A 486 -4.66 36.67 -30.31
N ASN A 487 -5.29 36.78 -31.48
CA ASN A 487 -6.09 37.96 -31.89
C ASN A 487 -7.53 37.96 -31.33
N SER A 488 -7.98 36.98 -30.56
CA SER A 488 -9.28 37.09 -29.87
C SER A 488 -9.15 37.97 -28.60
N GLY A 489 -10.01 38.96 -28.42
CA GLY A 489 -9.95 39.90 -27.31
C GLY A 489 -9.87 39.23 -25.92
N ASN A 490 -10.50 38.09 -25.74
CA ASN A 490 -10.47 37.33 -24.50
C ASN A 490 -9.06 36.73 -24.23
N ILE A 491 -8.37 36.20 -25.26
CA ILE A 491 -7.03 35.68 -25.15
C ILE A 491 -6.04 36.78 -24.82
N ALA A 492 -6.15 37.94 -25.51
CA ALA A 492 -5.30 39.08 -25.26
C ALA A 492 -5.38 39.60 -23.80
N CYS A 493 -6.61 39.73 -23.26
CA CYS A 493 -6.81 40.12 -21.85
C CYS A 493 -6.15 39.12 -20.89
N GLN A 494 -6.29 37.80 -21.11
CA GLN A 494 -5.68 36.79 -20.29
C GLN A 494 -4.15 36.76 -20.40
N VAL A 495 -3.57 37.07 -21.58
CA VAL A 495 -2.12 37.23 -21.76
C VAL A 495 -1.60 38.36 -20.91
N VAL A 496 -2.26 39.53 -20.96
CA VAL A 496 -1.86 40.71 -20.15
C VAL A 496 -1.99 40.41 -18.66
N GLN A 497 -3.05 39.73 -18.25
CA GLN A 497 -3.26 39.34 -16.87
C GLN A 497 -2.15 38.39 -16.37
N LEU A 498 -1.88 37.32 -17.11
CA LEU A 498 -0.83 36.36 -16.75
C LEU A 498 0.55 37.00 -16.76
N ALA A 499 0.86 37.86 -17.74
CA ALA A 499 2.13 38.59 -17.77
C ALA A 499 2.31 39.50 -16.55
N ARG A 500 1.25 40.19 -16.11
CA ARG A 500 1.27 41.00 -14.88
C ARG A 500 1.52 40.12 -13.64
N GLU A 501 0.82 38.99 -13.52
CA GLU A 501 1.00 38.06 -12.41
C GLU A 501 2.43 37.50 -12.35
N ILE A 502 3.01 37.11 -13.49
CA ILE A 502 4.40 36.64 -13.56
C ILE A 502 5.37 37.74 -13.13
N ARG A 503 5.20 38.96 -13.62
CA ARG A 503 6.07 40.10 -13.25
C ARG A 503 5.94 40.49 -11.78
N SER A 504 4.71 40.43 -11.21
CA SER A 504 4.45 40.80 -9.81
C SER A 504 5.18 39.88 -8.81
N VAL A 505 5.46 38.65 -9.20
CA VAL A 505 6.22 37.68 -8.34
C VAL A 505 7.71 37.97 -8.35
N GLY A 506 8.22 38.74 -9.34
CA GLY A 506 9.65 39.09 -9.42
C GLY A 506 10.56 37.86 -9.51
N LEU A 507 10.12 36.80 -10.20
CA LEU A 507 10.81 35.51 -10.26
C LEU A 507 12.19 35.67 -10.94
N VAL A 508 13.26 35.43 -10.20
CA VAL A 508 14.61 35.32 -10.72
C VAL A 508 15.00 33.84 -10.73
N LEU A 509 15.34 33.33 -11.93
CA LEU A 509 15.78 31.96 -12.06
C LEU A 509 17.25 31.82 -11.63
N ASP A 510 17.50 30.96 -10.64
CA ASP A 510 18.87 30.65 -10.17
C ASP A 510 19.34 29.34 -10.79
N ALA A 511 20.32 29.40 -11.70
CA ALA A 511 20.86 28.23 -12.39
C ALA A 511 21.43 27.15 -11.46
N GLN A 512 21.88 27.54 -10.25
CA GLN A 512 22.49 26.62 -9.29
C GLN A 512 21.44 25.98 -8.36
N MET A 513 20.25 26.54 -8.25
CA MET A 513 19.23 26.06 -7.35
C MET A 513 18.19 25.21 -8.09
N PRO A 514 18.04 23.92 -7.80
CA PRO A 514 17.00 23.11 -8.43
C PRO A 514 15.62 23.50 -7.93
N ASP A 515 14.60 23.30 -8.76
CA ASP A 515 13.20 23.44 -8.36
C ASP A 515 12.86 22.47 -7.23
N SER A 516 12.02 22.91 -6.29
CA SER A 516 11.59 22.07 -5.18
C SER A 516 10.07 21.96 -5.10
N ILE A 517 9.59 20.80 -4.65
CA ILE A 517 8.17 20.51 -4.48
C ILE A 517 7.84 20.22 -3.01
N ARG A 518 6.75 20.78 -2.53
CA ARG A 518 6.25 20.55 -1.18
C ARG A 518 4.82 20.00 -1.21
N TRP A 519 4.57 18.99 -0.41
CA TRP A 519 3.22 18.43 -0.20
C TRP A 519 2.49 19.25 0.88
N THR A 520 1.40 19.94 0.50
CA THR A 520 0.71 20.91 1.40
C THR A 520 -0.16 20.22 2.46
N GLN A 521 -0.55 18.98 2.26
CA GLN A 521 -1.47 18.24 3.11
C GLN A 521 -0.82 17.58 4.35
N HIS A 522 0.45 17.91 4.62
CA HIS A 522 1.18 17.42 5.80
C HIS A 522 2.22 18.47 6.24
N SER A 523 2.36 18.65 7.55
CA SER A 523 3.29 19.65 8.13
C SER A 523 4.76 19.45 7.74
N SER A 524 5.18 18.19 7.53
CA SER A 524 6.55 17.88 7.07
C SER A 524 6.86 18.29 5.63
N GLY A 525 5.86 18.69 4.84
CA GLY A 525 6.03 18.93 3.41
C GLY A 525 6.24 17.68 2.55
N MET A 526 6.21 16.49 3.16
CA MET A 526 6.46 15.21 2.48
C MET A 526 5.16 14.47 2.16
N PHE A 527 5.12 13.87 0.97
CA PHE A 527 3.99 13.05 0.53
C PHE A 527 3.84 11.78 1.39
N SER A 528 2.60 11.44 1.71
CA SER A 528 2.22 10.12 2.17
C SER A 528 0.87 9.71 1.56
N THR A 529 0.70 8.42 1.24
CA THR A 529 -0.58 7.90 0.75
C THR A 529 -1.73 8.17 1.73
N LYS A 530 -1.44 8.18 3.03
CA LYS A 530 -2.41 8.50 4.08
C LYS A 530 -2.90 9.95 3.96
N SER A 531 -2.02 10.93 3.83
CA SER A 531 -2.40 12.33 3.69
C SER A 531 -3.13 12.58 2.37
N ALA A 532 -2.69 11.94 1.27
CA ALA A 532 -3.34 11.99 -0.03
C ALA A 532 -4.76 11.37 -0.02
N TYR A 533 -4.96 10.30 0.74
CA TYR A 533 -6.29 9.71 0.93
C TYR A 533 -7.19 10.64 1.74
N THR A 534 -6.67 11.18 2.85
CA THR A 534 -7.43 12.08 3.74
C THR A 534 -7.82 13.39 3.04
N ALA A 535 -6.95 13.96 2.21
CA ALA A 535 -7.22 15.19 1.45
C ALA A 535 -8.48 15.10 0.57
N GLN A 536 -8.81 13.90 0.07
CA GLN A 536 -10.01 13.68 -0.74
C GLN A 536 -11.34 13.72 0.05
N PHE A 537 -11.27 13.93 1.37
CA PHE A 537 -12.42 14.06 2.27
C PHE A 537 -12.45 15.43 2.97
N ALA A 538 -11.69 16.42 2.50
CA ALA A 538 -11.54 17.72 3.15
C ALA A 538 -12.87 18.50 3.28
N GLU A 539 -13.84 18.28 2.38
CA GLU A 539 -15.16 18.92 2.40
C GLU A 539 -16.11 18.34 3.47
N GLY A 540 -15.76 17.20 4.09
CA GLY A 540 -16.59 16.59 5.12
C GLY A 540 -16.39 17.28 6.47
N GLN A 541 -17.49 17.60 7.17
CA GLN A 541 -17.42 18.07 8.56
C GLN A 541 -16.62 17.08 9.42
N LEU A 542 -15.57 17.56 10.07
CA LEU A 542 -14.82 16.83 11.08
C LEU A 542 -15.72 16.71 12.33
N GLY A 543 -16.50 15.62 12.39
CA GLY A 543 -17.30 15.29 13.57
C GLY A 543 -16.44 14.76 14.71
N SER A 544 -16.93 14.89 15.93
CA SER A 544 -16.35 14.31 17.14
C SER A 544 -16.40 12.76 17.17
N PHE A 545 -17.02 12.13 16.19
CA PHE A 545 -17.26 10.67 16.09
C PHE A 545 -16.07 9.78 16.44
N ARG A 546 -14.85 10.15 15.98
CA ARG A 546 -13.67 9.35 16.32
C ARG A 546 -13.37 9.35 17.80
N CYS A 547 -13.56 10.50 18.45
CA CYS A 547 -13.31 10.67 19.87
C CYS A 547 -14.44 10.05 20.73
N LEU A 548 -15.67 10.10 20.24
CA LEU A 548 -16.84 9.59 20.93
C LEU A 548 -16.97 8.07 20.87
N ILE A 549 -16.52 7.45 19.78
CA ILE A 549 -16.78 6.03 19.51
C ILE A 549 -15.49 5.20 19.50
N TRP A 550 -14.46 5.65 18.71
CA TRP A 550 -13.32 4.79 18.39
C TRP A 550 -12.16 4.92 19.37
N LYS A 551 -11.96 6.10 19.97
CA LYS A 551 -10.87 6.36 20.94
C LYS A 551 -11.22 6.04 22.39
N ILE A 552 -12.46 5.66 22.67
CA ILE A 552 -12.87 5.26 24.02
C ILE A 552 -12.32 3.88 24.38
N TRP A 553 -12.16 3.59 25.66
CA TRP A 553 -11.93 2.25 26.13
C TRP A 553 -13.30 1.55 26.28
N ALA A 554 -13.61 0.64 25.39
CA ALA A 554 -14.81 -0.18 25.42
C ALA A 554 -14.62 -1.40 24.48
N PRO A 555 -15.27 -2.55 24.76
CA PRO A 555 -15.31 -3.69 23.86
C PRO A 555 -15.81 -3.34 22.46
N GLY A 556 -15.30 -4.06 21.44
CA GLY A 556 -15.64 -3.77 20.05
C GLY A 556 -17.14 -3.82 19.73
N LYS A 557 -17.91 -4.70 20.40
CA LYS A 557 -19.39 -4.77 20.28
C LYS A 557 -20.07 -3.47 20.69
N ILE A 558 -19.59 -2.84 21.75
CA ILE A 558 -20.13 -1.58 22.28
C ILE A 558 -19.78 -0.41 21.37
N LYS A 559 -18.53 -0.37 20.83
CA LYS A 559 -18.17 0.65 19.83
C LYS A 559 -19.04 0.58 18.58
N MET A 560 -19.39 -0.63 18.11
CA MET A 560 -20.32 -0.80 16.99
C MET A 560 -21.73 -0.38 17.33
N PHE A 561 -22.21 -0.67 18.54
CA PHE A 561 -23.49 -0.19 19.03
C PHE A 561 -23.54 1.34 19.07
N LEU A 562 -22.54 2.00 19.66
CA LEU A 562 -22.44 3.47 19.67
C LEU A 562 -22.43 4.06 18.26
N TRP A 563 -21.73 3.42 17.33
CA TRP A 563 -21.73 3.86 15.95
C TRP A 563 -23.13 3.82 15.33
N PHE A 564 -23.93 2.78 15.60
CA PHE A 564 -25.33 2.75 15.17
C PHE A 564 -26.19 3.79 15.88
N LEU A 565 -25.98 4.01 17.17
CA LEU A 565 -26.68 5.02 17.93
C LEU A 565 -26.48 6.43 17.34
N HIS A 566 -25.22 6.82 17.15
CA HIS A 566 -24.87 8.14 16.59
C HIS A 566 -25.24 8.31 15.11
N GLN A 567 -25.46 7.22 14.36
CA GLN A 567 -25.97 7.24 12.99
C GLN A 567 -27.51 7.17 12.93
N ASP A 568 -28.20 7.11 14.07
CA ASP A 568 -29.63 6.85 14.17
C ASP A 568 -30.07 5.59 13.40
N LYS A 569 -29.33 4.50 13.61
CA LYS A 569 -29.49 3.23 12.88
C LYS A 569 -29.75 2.03 13.79
N LEU A 570 -30.10 2.24 15.04
CA LEU A 570 -30.59 1.18 15.92
C LEU A 570 -31.97 0.68 15.47
N TRP A 571 -32.30 -0.56 15.79
CA TRP A 571 -33.61 -1.14 15.48
C TRP A 571 -34.61 -0.81 16.60
N CYS A 572 -34.95 0.49 16.72
CA CYS A 572 -36.05 0.96 17.55
C CYS A 572 -37.39 0.87 16.78
N ASN A 573 -38.50 0.94 17.47
CA ASN A 573 -39.83 0.73 16.91
C ASN A 573 -40.16 1.73 15.79
N ASP A 574 -39.75 2.99 15.90
CA ASP A 574 -39.91 4.00 14.84
C ASP A 574 -39.27 3.60 13.53
N ARG A 575 -38.10 2.97 13.59
CA ARG A 575 -37.39 2.48 12.41
C ARG A 575 -37.99 1.22 11.84
N LEU A 576 -38.48 0.30 12.69
CA LEU A 576 -39.23 -0.90 12.31
C LEU A 576 -40.50 -0.50 11.57
N GLN A 577 -41.26 0.47 12.12
CA GLN A 577 -42.46 1.01 11.51
C GLN A 577 -42.19 1.60 10.12
N ARG A 578 -41.17 2.46 10.00
CA ARG A 578 -40.75 3.02 8.71
C ARG A 578 -40.42 1.94 7.66
N ARG A 579 -40.19 0.70 8.07
CA ARG A 579 -39.95 -0.44 7.19
C ARG A 579 -41.15 -1.37 7.01
N GLY A 580 -42.30 -1.00 7.57
CA GLY A 580 -43.52 -1.80 7.47
C GLY A 580 -43.50 -3.07 8.33
N TRP A 581 -42.65 -3.14 9.36
CA TRP A 581 -42.59 -4.28 10.26
C TRP A 581 -43.55 -4.07 11.45
N THR A 582 -44.35 -5.09 11.75
CA THR A 582 -45.27 -5.06 12.91
C THR A 582 -44.47 -4.94 14.21
N ASN A 583 -44.80 -3.98 15.04
CA ASN A 583 -44.14 -3.73 16.31
C ASN A 583 -45.06 -3.01 17.28
N CYS A 584 -44.71 -2.96 18.59
CA CYS A 584 -45.33 -2.11 19.56
C CYS A 584 -44.75 -0.70 19.42
N TYR A 585 -45.54 0.28 19.03
CA TYR A 585 -45.05 1.65 18.78
C TYR A 585 -44.43 2.33 20.01
N PHE A 586 -44.92 1.95 21.22
CA PHE A 586 -44.46 2.54 22.46
C PHE A 586 -43.09 2.05 22.90
N CYS A 587 -42.39 2.90 23.64
CA CYS A 587 -41.12 2.56 24.26
C CYS A 587 -41.29 1.40 25.24
N PRO A 588 -40.56 0.27 25.07
CA PRO A 588 -40.72 -0.91 25.95
C PRO A 588 -40.29 -0.66 27.39
N LEU A 589 -39.54 0.42 27.68
CA LEU A 589 -39.12 0.75 29.03
C LEU A 589 -40.21 1.55 29.79
N CYS A 590 -40.77 2.60 29.17
CA CYS A 590 -41.72 3.47 29.89
C CYS A 590 -43.21 3.24 29.52
N MET A 591 -43.47 2.56 28.39
CA MET A 591 -44.82 2.30 27.85
C MET A 591 -45.73 3.56 27.71
N ARG A 592 -45.10 4.75 27.65
CA ARG A 592 -45.82 6.05 27.60
C ARG A 592 -45.62 6.76 26.25
N ASN A 593 -44.43 6.81 25.77
CA ASN A 593 -44.04 7.58 24.59
C ASN A 593 -43.67 6.65 23.43
N LEU A 594 -43.77 7.16 22.20
CA LEU A 594 -43.29 6.45 21.00
C LEU A 594 -41.79 6.19 21.10
N GLU A 595 -41.35 4.99 20.74
CA GLU A 595 -39.93 4.66 20.77
C GLU A 595 -39.19 5.24 19.56
N SER A 596 -38.25 6.13 19.84
CA SER A 596 -37.14 6.48 18.93
C SER A 596 -35.80 6.20 19.62
N SER A 597 -34.70 6.18 18.88
CA SER A 597 -33.39 6.04 19.52
C SER A 597 -33.08 7.22 20.43
N PHE A 598 -33.52 8.43 20.08
CA PHE A 598 -33.34 9.60 20.93
C PHE A 598 -34.15 9.50 22.22
N HIS A 599 -35.49 9.21 22.10
CA HIS A 599 -36.34 9.01 23.30
C HIS A 599 -35.75 7.94 24.22
N LEU A 600 -35.41 6.76 23.69
CA LEU A 600 -34.94 5.61 24.47
C LEU A 600 -33.76 5.95 25.41
N PHE A 601 -32.77 6.70 24.92
CA PHE A 601 -31.55 6.96 25.68
C PHE A 601 -31.54 8.29 26.43
N TRP A 602 -32.28 9.32 25.95
CA TRP A 602 -32.10 10.70 26.39
C TRP A 602 -33.35 11.35 26.97
N GLU A 603 -34.55 10.81 26.67
CA GLU A 603 -35.82 11.39 27.14
C GLU A 603 -36.68 10.39 27.98
N CYS A 604 -36.44 9.09 27.86
CA CYS A 604 -37.23 8.08 28.55
C CYS A 604 -37.10 8.23 30.08
N PRO A 605 -38.20 8.37 30.83
CA PRO A 605 -38.16 8.56 32.29
C PRO A 605 -37.37 7.47 33.03
N ILE A 606 -37.42 6.23 32.55
CA ILE A 606 -36.65 5.13 33.14
C ILE A 606 -35.16 5.33 32.87
N SER A 607 -34.79 5.67 31.62
CA SER A 607 -33.39 5.91 31.28
C SER A 607 -32.82 7.12 32.02
N LEU A 608 -33.59 8.20 32.19
CA LEU A 608 -33.19 9.35 32.98
C LEU A 608 -32.90 9.00 34.43
N LYS A 609 -33.73 8.12 35.07
CA LYS A 609 -33.43 7.60 36.40
C LYS A 609 -32.13 6.80 36.44
N VAL A 610 -31.88 5.96 35.43
CA VAL A 610 -30.61 5.21 35.32
C VAL A 610 -29.41 6.16 35.20
N TRP A 611 -29.51 7.22 34.38
CA TRP A 611 -28.46 8.24 34.25
C TRP A 611 -28.18 8.95 35.57
N ASN A 612 -29.24 9.35 36.30
CA ASN A 612 -29.12 9.99 37.62
C ASN A 612 -28.45 9.08 38.65
N GLN A 613 -28.89 7.82 38.75
CA GLN A 613 -28.26 6.84 39.64
C GLN A 613 -26.81 6.57 39.29
N ALA A 614 -26.49 6.48 37.99
CA ALA A 614 -25.13 6.29 37.53
C ALA A 614 -24.25 7.53 37.78
N ALA A 615 -24.79 8.74 37.63
CA ALA A 615 -24.11 9.99 37.97
C ALA A 615 -23.75 10.07 39.45
N ALA A 616 -24.72 9.73 40.32
CA ALA A 616 -24.52 9.69 41.76
C ALA A 616 -23.48 8.63 42.17
N TRP A 617 -23.62 7.41 41.66
CA TRP A 617 -22.68 6.32 41.93
C TRP A 617 -21.26 6.62 41.48
N ALA A 618 -21.07 7.15 40.26
CA ALA A 618 -19.76 7.48 39.71
C ALA A 618 -19.20 8.81 40.25
N GLY A 619 -19.91 9.56 41.04
CA GLY A 619 -19.51 10.92 41.46
C GLY A 619 -19.31 11.87 40.27
N CYS A 620 -19.99 11.62 39.15
CA CYS A 620 -19.78 12.33 37.89
C CYS A 620 -21.00 13.17 37.50
N GLN A 621 -21.01 14.43 37.93
CA GLN A 621 -22.14 15.37 37.68
C GLN A 621 -22.38 15.58 36.16
N ALA A 622 -21.38 15.39 35.31
CA ALA A 622 -21.54 15.51 33.86
C ALA A 622 -22.53 14.47 33.26
N LEU A 623 -22.75 13.35 33.92
CA LEU A 623 -23.71 12.33 33.52
C LEU A 623 -25.16 12.65 33.94
N ASN A 624 -25.36 13.68 34.80
CA ASN A 624 -26.70 14.08 35.23
C ASN A 624 -27.51 14.65 34.04
N PRO A 625 -28.74 14.19 33.80
CA PRO A 625 -29.61 14.64 32.71
C PRO A 625 -29.82 16.16 32.64
N ASP A 626 -29.88 16.87 33.77
CA ASP A 626 -30.09 18.31 33.81
C ASP A 626 -29.03 19.10 33.01
N GLY A 627 -27.83 18.53 32.85
CA GLY A 627 -26.72 19.18 32.11
C GLY A 627 -26.85 19.10 30.58
N TRP A 628 -27.67 18.23 30.02
CA TRP A 628 -27.73 17.96 28.58
C TRP A 628 -29.16 17.78 28.02
N CYS A 629 -30.22 18.00 28.82
CA CYS A 629 -31.62 17.84 28.41
C CYS A 629 -32.07 18.82 27.30
N SER A 630 -31.32 19.90 27.04
CA SER A 630 -31.59 20.85 25.96
C SER A 630 -31.14 20.38 24.58
N GLU A 631 -30.36 19.32 24.50
CA GLU A 631 -29.83 18.80 23.22
C GLU A 631 -30.90 17.97 22.50
N THR A 632 -30.89 18.04 21.16
CA THR A 632 -31.88 17.36 20.31
C THR A 632 -31.33 16.18 19.53
N THR A 633 -30.02 15.90 19.68
CA THR A 633 -29.34 14.80 18.97
C THR A 633 -28.50 13.96 19.92
N SER A 634 -28.42 12.65 19.66
CA SER A 634 -27.59 11.74 20.47
C SER A 634 -26.10 12.16 20.48
N THR A 635 -25.63 12.77 19.41
CA THR A 635 -24.26 13.30 19.34
C THR A 635 -24.10 14.54 20.21
N GLY A 636 -25.06 15.46 20.15
CA GLY A 636 -25.08 16.67 20.99
C GLY A 636 -25.09 16.34 22.49
N CYS A 637 -25.98 15.42 22.94
CA CYS A 637 -25.99 14.94 24.32
C CYS A 637 -24.63 14.38 24.75
N ALA A 638 -24.04 13.50 23.95
CA ALA A 638 -22.74 12.92 24.24
C ALA A 638 -21.62 13.99 24.29
N GLU A 639 -21.61 14.94 23.37
CA GLU A 639 -20.64 16.05 23.35
C GLU A 639 -20.80 16.94 24.56
N ARG A 640 -22.03 17.26 24.94
CA ARG A 640 -22.32 18.08 26.12
C ARG A 640 -21.82 17.42 27.39
N ILE A 641 -22.13 16.13 27.60
CA ILE A 641 -21.63 15.35 28.74
C ILE A 641 -20.09 15.42 28.80
N ILE A 642 -19.41 15.25 27.69
CA ILE A 642 -17.95 15.22 27.66
C ILE A 642 -17.32 16.60 27.87
N THR A 643 -17.94 17.65 27.34
CA THR A 643 -17.44 19.02 27.53
C THR A 643 -17.63 19.51 28.97
N THR A 644 -18.73 19.12 29.60
CA THR A 644 -19.03 19.44 31.02
C THR A 644 -18.13 18.66 31.97
N ALA A 645 -17.65 17.47 31.60
CA ALA A 645 -16.75 16.68 32.43
C ALA A 645 -15.39 17.38 32.59
N ALA A 646 -14.83 17.30 33.82
CA ALA A 646 -13.51 17.79 34.15
C ALA A 646 -12.45 17.26 33.15
N PRO A 647 -11.48 18.05 32.69
CA PRO A 647 -10.53 17.66 31.66
C PRO A 647 -9.83 16.32 31.92
N GLY A 648 -9.44 16.03 33.16
CA GLY A 648 -8.82 14.77 33.59
C GLY A 648 -9.76 13.56 33.47
N ASN A 649 -11.06 13.76 33.68
CA ASN A 649 -12.06 12.69 33.72
C ASN A 649 -12.73 12.40 32.37
N ARG A 650 -12.51 13.21 31.34
CA ARG A 650 -13.17 13.08 30.03
C ARG A 650 -13.02 11.71 29.38
N LYS A 651 -11.89 11.02 29.59
CA LYS A 651 -11.66 9.69 29.01
C LYS A 651 -12.52 8.63 29.73
N GLY A 652 -12.57 8.67 31.05
CA GLY A 652 -13.40 7.79 31.86
C GLY A 652 -14.89 8.04 31.61
N THR A 653 -15.31 9.30 31.59
CA THR A 653 -16.72 9.70 31.31
C THR A 653 -17.20 9.17 29.96
N LYS A 654 -16.37 9.18 28.91
CA LYS A 654 -16.70 8.56 27.60
C LYS A 654 -16.95 7.07 27.70
N SER A 655 -16.13 6.35 28.44
CA SER A 655 -16.28 4.90 28.64
C SER A 655 -17.54 4.59 29.50
N MET A 656 -17.80 5.42 30.49
CA MET A 656 -19.01 5.30 31.33
C MET A 656 -20.28 5.55 30.52
N LEU A 657 -20.32 6.62 29.72
CA LEU A 657 -21.42 6.91 28.79
C LEU A 657 -21.71 5.70 27.88
N ALA A 658 -20.68 5.13 27.32
CA ALA A 658 -20.79 3.95 26.45
C ALA A 658 -21.36 2.74 27.15
N LEU A 659 -20.98 2.51 28.42
CA LEU A 659 -21.43 1.41 29.24
C LEU A 659 -22.89 1.56 29.62
N ILE A 660 -23.28 2.74 30.11
CA ILE A 660 -24.68 3.01 30.52
C ILE A 660 -25.63 2.87 29.34
N ALA A 661 -25.31 3.52 28.21
CA ALA A 661 -26.11 3.41 26.99
C ALA A 661 -26.24 1.96 26.52
N TRP A 662 -25.15 1.16 26.61
CA TRP A 662 -25.18 -0.26 26.27
C TRP A 662 -26.13 -1.06 27.17
N HIS A 663 -26.14 -0.85 28.47
CA HIS A 663 -27.00 -1.57 29.38
C HIS A 663 -28.49 -1.15 29.26
N ILE A 664 -28.78 0.12 29.00
CA ILE A 664 -30.13 0.57 28.62
C ILE A 664 -30.61 -0.19 27.37
N TRP A 665 -29.76 -0.33 26.35
CA TRP A 665 -30.09 -1.11 25.16
C TRP A 665 -30.32 -2.59 25.43
N LEU A 666 -29.52 -3.21 26.29
CA LEU A 666 -29.72 -4.62 26.69
C LEU A 666 -31.03 -4.84 27.46
N GLU A 667 -31.37 -3.95 28.36
CA GLU A 667 -32.64 -4.04 29.09
C GLU A 667 -33.83 -3.87 28.15
N ARG A 668 -33.80 -2.86 27.27
CA ARG A 668 -34.81 -2.71 26.22
C ARG A 668 -35.00 -3.99 25.41
N ASN A 669 -33.92 -4.64 25.01
CA ASN A 669 -33.98 -5.88 24.26
C ASN A 669 -34.50 -7.05 25.10
N SER A 670 -34.21 -7.09 26.39
CA SER A 670 -34.79 -8.08 27.32
C SER A 670 -36.29 -7.91 27.45
N CYS A 671 -36.79 -6.69 27.52
CA CYS A 671 -38.24 -6.42 27.53
C CYS A 671 -38.91 -6.91 26.23
N VAL A 672 -38.32 -6.58 25.05
CA VAL A 672 -38.94 -6.94 23.77
C VAL A 672 -38.88 -8.42 23.46
N PHE A 673 -37.72 -9.06 23.68
CA PHE A 673 -37.51 -10.44 23.22
C PHE A 673 -37.72 -11.52 24.26
N ARG A 674 -37.72 -11.15 25.58
CA ARG A 674 -37.86 -12.08 26.71
C ARG A 674 -39.07 -11.78 27.60
N GLY A 675 -39.83 -10.72 27.31
CA GLY A 675 -40.97 -10.29 28.10
C GLY A 675 -40.60 -9.88 29.54
N LYS A 676 -39.35 -9.51 29.79
CA LYS A 676 -38.89 -9.15 31.15
C LYS A 676 -39.47 -7.79 31.53
N GLN A 677 -39.92 -7.65 32.79
CA GLN A 677 -40.27 -6.36 33.33
C GLN A 677 -39.03 -5.49 33.54
N VAL A 678 -39.15 -4.20 33.35
CA VAL A 678 -38.07 -3.22 33.52
C VAL A 678 -37.67 -3.13 35.00
N ASP A 679 -36.36 -3.21 35.25
CA ASP A 679 -35.75 -3.00 36.56
C ASP A 679 -34.56 -2.05 36.44
N GLU A 680 -34.74 -0.79 36.84
CA GLU A 680 -33.72 0.25 36.77
C GLU A 680 -32.51 -0.03 37.68
N ARG A 681 -32.74 -0.68 38.85
CA ARG A 681 -31.64 -1.07 39.77
C ARG A 681 -30.73 -2.13 39.12
N HIS A 682 -31.36 -3.12 38.49
CA HIS A 682 -30.63 -4.15 37.76
C HIS A 682 -29.73 -3.59 36.65
N ILE A 683 -30.16 -2.52 35.95
CA ILE A 683 -29.34 -1.86 34.90
C ILE A 683 -28.07 -1.26 35.53
N VAL A 684 -28.20 -0.54 36.64
CA VAL A 684 -27.06 0.11 37.33
C VAL A 684 -26.11 -0.94 37.92
N GLU A 685 -26.64 -2.02 38.51
CA GLU A 685 -25.80 -3.12 38.99
C GLU A 685 -25.04 -3.85 37.86
N ALA A 686 -25.68 -4.02 36.71
CA ALA A 686 -25.02 -4.58 35.55
C ALA A 686 -23.87 -3.66 35.04
N CYS A 687 -24.06 -2.34 35.09
CA CYS A 687 -23.00 -1.36 34.81
C CYS A 687 -21.86 -1.49 35.84
N ARG A 688 -22.13 -1.65 37.11
CA ARG A 688 -21.10 -1.83 38.15
C ARG A 688 -20.28 -3.08 37.93
N ARG A 689 -20.90 -4.22 37.61
CA ARG A 689 -20.20 -5.47 37.31
C ARG A 689 -19.30 -5.37 36.06
N ASP A 690 -19.81 -4.81 34.98
CA ASP A 690 -19.06 -4.70 33.73
C ASP A 690 -17.90 -3.72 33.86
N ILE A 691 -18.03 -2.63 34.63
CA ILE A 691 -16.97 -1.66 34.82
C ILE A 691 -15.76 -2.25 35.56
N GLU A 692 -16.04 -3.12 36.57
CA GLU A 692 -14.99 -3.84 37.25
C GLU A 692 -14.22 -4.77 36.28
N GLN A 693 -14.96 -5.50 35.44
CA GLN A 693 -14.32 -6.31 34.39
C GLN A 693 -13.48 -5.48 33.43
N TRP A 694 -13.95 -4.26 33.10
CA TRP A 694 -13.18 -3.37 32.24
C TRP A 694 -11.91 -2.84 32.93
N ARG A 695 -11.97 -2.56 34.23
CA ARG A 695 -10.78 -2.18 35.03
C ARG A 695 -9.76 -3.31 35.05
N LEU A 696 -10.18 -4.53 35.36
CA LEU A 696 -9.31 -5.72 35.31
C LEU A 696 -8.73 -5.98 33.92
N ALA A 697 -9.45 -5.69 32.87
CA ALA A 697 -9.00 -5.79 31.49
C ALA A 697 -8.11 -4.59 31.03
N GLY A 698 -7.75 -3.66 31.93
CA GLY A 698 -6.78 -2.60 31.68
C GLY A 698 -7.39 -1.23 31.28
N ALA A 699 -8.65 -0.96 31.67
CA ALA A 699 -9.29 0.35 31.45
C ALA A 699 -8.80 1.42 32.46
N LYS A 700 -7.50 1.69 32.48
CA LYS A 700 -6.85 2.67 33.39
C LYS A 700 -7.52 4.04 33.42
N CYS A 701 -8.15 4.47 32.32
CA CYS A 701 -8.84 5.75 32.26
C CYS A 701 -10.08 5.82 33.16
N ILE A 702 -10.69 4.69 33.51
CA ILE A 702 -11.84 4.63 34.42
C ILE A 702 -11.36 4.79 35.85
N GLU A 703 -10.34 4.06 36.24
CA GLU A 703 -9.70 4.13 37.56
C GLU A 703 -9.16 5.55 37.83
N GLN A 704 -8.47 6.15 36.86
CA GLN A 704 -7.95 7.51 36.97
C GLN A 704 -9.04 8.59 37.07
N SER A 705 -10.26 8.33 36.53
CA SER A 705 -11.34 9.31 36.52
C SER A 705 -12.26 9.23 37.76
N PHE A 706 -12.42 8.06 38.30
CA PHE A 706 -13.49 7.80 39.29
C PHE A 706 -13.00 7.10 40.56
N GLY A 707 -11.71 6.76 40.67
CA GLY A 707 -11.16 6.09 41.84
C GLY A 707 -11.80 4.71 42.12
N ASP A 708 -11.83 4.32 43.37
CA ASP A 708 -12.56 3.12 43.80
C ASP A 708 -14.07 3.47 43.94
N MET A 709 -14.85 3.00 42.96
CA MET A 709 -16.33 3.11 42.94
C MET A 709 -16.97 1.95 43.71
N THR A 710 -16.50 1.68 44.96
CA THR A 710 -17.09 0.65 45.84
C THR A 710 -18.48 1.02 46.30
#